data_0bcf06ab607a7bb100115121b12f38d8
#
_entry.id   0bcf06ab607a7bb100115121b12f38d8
#
_cell.length_a   1.000
_cell.length_b   1.000
_cell.length_c   1.000
_cell.angle_alpha   90.00
_cell.angle_beta   90.00
_cell.angle_gamma   90.00
#
_symmetry.space_group_name_H-M   'P 1'
#
loop_
_entity.id
_entity.type
_entity.pdbx_description
1 polymer ?
#
loop_
_entity_poly.entity_id
_entity_poly.type
_entity_poly.pdbx_seq_one_letter_code
_entity_poly.pdbx_strand_id
1 'polypeptide(L)'
;MQRTPALLRPHLLLAVLAALLLGVLPPAGRAHAAEAGVRHGAAPATYTNPVSGQAVDTFPDPAMIRGKDGYWYAYGTQNPVFQSKGETGERMLPILRSADLTHWTYAGEVFTPADQPAWHGGSRLWAPDIRYADGQYTLYYSVPDRNTVGVATAPTPTGPWTDRGAVLPSPSGCASGNIDQAQFTDVGGQPYLYWGSYDTICVARLNGDRTRVEGQVTEVAQGRRVEGGFVVRREGWYYLFYSDAGCCDGGASGYQVKVGRSQSPTGPFSDDQGVPLMAASSKGTVVVGGDGRWIGAGHNALQTDLSGQDWLVYHAIPAADPDLARVPGIDRTLSRRPLLIDRLDWIDGWPVVRAGAGPSHDAQPAPVTAWDTGSTFASGGLDGWQARGADTGAWALGSDRDAGGLVSRTGAGREAGYLVSPGTAPARVRAEADLRVTAAGGSAGLVLAHQDAGDQIVAWLDRPTNSLVTDVLVNGRSAGRRSTPLPSGFQWGAWRNVAAELRGTRLTVEVSADRLHDAVATQTRTVPDSAVRAGHVGIAARGAGAQADNVGGVRLYTPVTERVPDPRTGPQLSLYGDEFDGPAPNSGWSWVRGPATGAGTSGGDFVLPTQNAELNLGTNTASVLNRPAPSGDFVVETKLSIANGPGNQQAGLVLYGDDDRYVKLVHAVLPVSHKDGQVTHVTEFAREGALPAARPPAANAYGPMFGGAPGATVWLRLARHVDTARDLHEVRAASSTDGTHWTWTGTWTLPDASAPLRIGLVALNTAGATARFGYVRTYAG
;
A
#
# COMPACT_ATOMS: atom_id res chain seq x y z
N MET A 1 -27.75 -79.88 7.66
CA MET A 1 -28.24 -80.58 6.43
C MET A 1 -27.66 -79.82 5.26
N GLN A 2 -26.66 -80.46 4.70
CA GLN A 2 -26.53 -80.81 3.28
C GLN A 2 -26.44 -79.59 2.32
N ARG A 3 -25.49 -79.44 1.45
CA ARG A 3 -24.30 -80.11 0.91
C ARG A 3 -23.86 -79.31 -0.26
N THR A 4 -22.59 -79.09 -0.35
CA THR A 4 -21.86 -78.69 -1.58
C THR A 4 -22.07 -79.72 -2.72
N PRO A 5 -21.75 -79.43 -3.99
CA PRO A 5 -20.37 -79.63 -4.40
C PRO A 5 -19.78 -78.60 -5.43
N ALA A 6 -18.48 -78.70 -5.43
CA ALA A 6 -17.51 -78.11 -6.30
C ALA A 6 -17.49 -78.63 -7.74
N LEU A 7 -16.82 -77.89 -8.65
CA LEU A 7 -15.95 -78.44 -9.72
C LEU A 7 -15.20 -77.31 -10.45
N LEU A 8 -13.91 -77.33 -10.25
CA LEU A 8 -12.73 -77.50 -11.17
C LEU A 8 -12.37 -76.43 -12.20
N ARG A 9 -11.12 -76.05 -12.02
CA ARG A 9 -10.22 -75.23 -12.83
C ARG A 9 -9.95 -75.76 -14.26
N PRO A 10 -9.32 -75.00 -15.19
CA PRO A 10 -7.85 -74.96 -15.18
C PRO A 10 -7.19 -73.60 -15.50
N HIS A 11 -5.95 -73.52 -15.08
CA HIS A 11 -4.87 -72.59 -15.20
C HIS A 11 -4.63 -71.95 -16.56
N LEU A 12 -4.28 -70.62 -16.56
CA LEU A 12 -3.26 -70.10 -17.46
C LEU A 12 -2.37 -69.13 -16.65
N LEU A 13 -1.12 -69.47 -16.50
CA LEU A 13 -0.05 -68.64 -16.02
C LEU A 13 0.18 -67.46 -17.02
N LEU A 14 0.12 -66.24 -16.55
CA LEU A 14 0.87 -65.15 -17.16
C LEU A 14 1.70 -64.45 -16.07
N ALA A 15 2.99 -64.72 -16.12
CA ALA A 15 3.97 -64.00 -15.32
C ALA A 15 4.04 -62.55 -15.82
N VAL A 16 3.61 -61.58 -15.00
CA VAL A 16 3.90 -60.18 -15.21
C VAL A 16 5.03 -59.83 -14.28
N LEU A 17 6.20 -59.57 -14.88
CA LEU A 17 7.34 -58.94 -14.24
C LEU A 17 6.91 -57.56 -13.67
N ALA A 18 6.82 -57.48 -12.35
CA ALA A 18 6.78 -56.18 -11.68
C ALA A 18 8.20 -55.59 -11.70
N ALA A 19 8.51 -54.84 -12.72
CA ALA A 19 9.67 -53.93 -12.69
C ALA A 19 9.36 -52.83 -11.70
N LEU A 20 10.04 -52.83 -10.56
CA LEU A 20 10.18 -51.69 -9.67
C LEU A 20 10.88 -50.56 -10.45
N LEU A 21 10.11 -49.69 -11.10
CA LEU A 21 10.52 -48.37 -11.46
C LEU A 21 10.49 -47.51 -10.17
N LEU A 22 11.60 -47.53 -9.43
CA LEU A 22 11.99 -46.40 -8.61
C LEU A 22 12.13 -45.21 -9.57
N GLY A 23 11.03 -44.46 -9.73
CA GLY A 23 11.05 -43.17 -10.37
C GLY A 23 11.91 -42.26 -9.50
N VAL A 24 13.16 -42.10 -9.86
CA VAL A 24 13.96 -40.98 -9.45
C VAL A 24 13.21 -39.76 -9.98
N LEU A 25 12.45 -39.08 -9.10
CA LEU A 25 11.96 -37.76 -9.34
C LEU A 25 13.23 -36.92 -9.65
N PRO A 26 13.32 -36.29 -10.83
CA PRO A 26 14.40 -35.35 -11.04
C PRO A 26 14.33 -34.32 -9.91
N PRO A 27 15.47 -33.87 -9.35
CA PRO A 27 15.47 -32.79 -8.38
C PRO A 27 14.69 -31.65 -9.02
N ALA A 28 13.72 -31.09 -8.27
CA ALA A 28 12.92 -29.96 -8.73
C ALA A 28 13.87 -28.96 -9.35
N GLY A 29 13.82 -28.88 -10.69
CA GLY A 29 14.69 -28.00 -11.43
C GLY A 29 14.52 -26.61 -10.87
N ARG A 30 15.59 -25.98 -10.41
CA ARG A 30 15.62 -24.57 -10.07
C ARG A 30 14.98 -23.85 -11.25
N ALA A 31 13.77 -23.32 -11.07
CA ALA A 31 13.21 -22.36 -12.01
C ALA A 31 14.14 -21.14 -11.92
N HIS A 32 15.07 -21.05 -12.87
CA HIS A 32 15.86 -19.85 -13.03
C HIS A 32 14.88 -18.69 -13.26
N ALA A 33 15.15 -17.53 -12.66
CA ALA A 33 14.50 -16.31 -13.04
C ALA A 33 14.56 -16.24 -14.57
N ALA A 34 13.42 -16.08 -15.24
CA ALA A 34 13.45 -15.71 -16.63
C ALA A 34 14.28 -14.43 -16.66
N GLU A 35 15.43 -14.46 -17.36
CA GLU A 35 16.25 -13.26 -17.49
C GLU A 35 15.32 -12.11 -17.81
N ALA A 36 15.44 -11.01 -17.06
CA ALA A 36 14.68 -9.80 -17.34
C ALA A 36 15.05 -9.38 -18.76
N GLY A 37 14.24 -9.84 -19.73
CA GLY A 37 14.59 -9.84 -21.14
C GLY A 37 14.86 -8.42 -21.61
N VAL A 38 15.91 -8.24 -22.38
CA VAL A 38 16.19 -6.98 -23.08
C VAL A 38 15.00 -6.70 -24.00
N ARG A 39 14.20 -5.68 -23.70
CA ARG A 39 13.04 -5.29 -24.50
C ARG A 39 13.50 -4.51 -25.72
N HIS A 40 13.43 -5.12 -26.91
CA HIS A 40 13.55 -4.41 -28.17
C HIS A 40 12.14 -4.15 -28.73
N GLY A 41 11.65 -2.91 -28.62
CA GLY A 41 10.57 -2.39 -29.45
C GLY A 41 9.17 -3.00 -29.32
N ALA A 42 8.88 -3.78 -28.28
CA ALA A 42 7.52 -4.25 -27.99
C ALA A 42 6.63 -3.11 -27.47
N ALA A 43 5.33 -3.16 -27.77
CA ALA A 43 4.34 -2.28 -27.12
C ALA A 43 4.48 -2.38 -25.60
N PRO A 44 4.25 -1.29 -24.85
CA PRO A 44 4.30 -1.35 -23.39
C PRO A 44 3.37 -2.45 -22.87
N ALA A 45 3.86 -3.29 -21.98
CA ALA A 45 3.01 -4.28 -21.32
C ALA A 45 1.93 -3.56 -20.52
N THR A 46 0.73 -4.14 -20.45
CA THR A 46 -0.38 -3.63 -19.66
C THR A 46 -0.80 -4.65 -18.62
N TYR A 47 -1.44 -4.19 -17.54
CA TYR A 47 -2.04 -5.04 -16.53
C TYR A 47 -3.47 -4.57 -16.22
N THR A 48 -4.24 -5.43 -15.57
CA THR A 48 -5.58 -5.11 -15.05
C THR A 48 -5.68 -5.65 -13.61
N ASN A 49 -6.23 -4.84 -12.70
CA ASN A 49 -6.52 -5.29 -11.35
C ASN A 49 -7.75 -6.22 -11.29
N PRO A 50 -7.77 -7.22 -10.39
CA PRO A 50 -6.73 -7.52 -9.41
C PRO A 50 -5.59 -8.35 -10.02
N VAL A 51 -4.34 -8.00 -9.70
CA VAL A 51 -3.19 -8.72 -10.27
C VAL A 51 -3.03 -10.14 -9.73
N SER A 52 -3.60 -10.45 -8.56
CA SER A 52 -3.59 -11.81 -7.98
C SER A 52 -4.69 -12.74 -8.50
N GLY A 53 -5.68 -12.23 -9.24
CA GLY A 53 -6.93 -12.95 -9.53
C GLY A 53 -6.77 -14.27 -10.29
N GLN A 54 -5.69 -14.46 -11.03
CA GLN A 54 -5.38 -15.74 -11.69
C GLN A 54 -4.74 -16.76 -10.74
N ALA A 55 -4.07 -16.30 -9.70
CA ALA A 55 -3.36 -17.14 -8.75
C ALA A 55 -4.26 -17.56 -7.58
N VAL A 56 -4.93 -16.60 -6.95
CA VAL A 56 -5.67 -16.75 -5.70
C VAL A 56 -6.95 -15.92 -5.70
N ASP A 57 -7.96 -16.34 -4.92
CA ASP A 57 -9.27 -15.67 -4.83
C ASP A 57 -9.23 -14.41 -3.96
N THR A 58 -8.30 -14.36 -3.00
CA THR A 58 -8.15 -13.27 -2.03
C THR A 58 -6.72 -13.21 -1.54
N PHE A 59 -6.23 -12.01 -1.21
CA PHE A 59 -4.87 -11.80 -0.70
C PHE A 59 -4.82 -10.53 0.15
N PRO A 60 -5.38 -10.55 1.37
CA PRO A 60 -5.53 -9.36 2.18
C PRO A 60 -4.24 -8.93 2.86
N ASP A 61 -4.17 -7.63 3.20
CA ASP A 61 -3.11 -7.01 3.99
C ASP A 61 -1.71 -7.31 3.42
N PRO A 62 -1.46 -6.98 2.13
CA PRO A 62 -0.28 -7.43 1.41
C PRO A 62 0.99 -6.70 1.86
N ALA A 63 2.04 -7.44 2.14
CA ALA A 63 3.41 -6.96 2.15
C ALA A 63 4.17 -7.49 0.94
N MET A 64 5.18 -6.77 0.47
CA MET A 64 5.90 -7.16 -0.73
C MET A 64 7.39 -6.81 -0.64
N ILE A 65 8.23 -7.66 -1.23
CA ILE A 65 9.68 -7.44 -1.35
C ILE A 65 10.19 -7.97 -2.69
N ARG A 66 11.23 -7.36 -3.23
CA ARG A 66 12.01 -7.97 -4.29
C ARG A 66 13.12 -8.83 -3.68
N GLY A 67 13.09 -10.13 -3.95
CA GLY A 67 14.11 -11.07 -3.52
C GLY A 67 15.47 -10.82 -4.20
N LYS A 68 16.52 -11.34 -3.59
CA LYS A 68 17.87 -11.28 -4.15
C LYS A 68 18.03 -12.15 -5.41
N ASP A 69 17.12 -13.10 -5.60
CA ASP A 69 16.97 -13.91 -6.82
C ASP A 69 16.29 -13.16 -7.99
N GLY A 70 15.94 -11.89 -7.80
CA GLY A 70 15.33 -11.03 -8.80
C GLY A 70 13.82 -11.13 -8.95
N TYR A 71 13.15 -12.07 -8.27
CA TYR A 71 11.68 -12.15 -8.24
C TYR A 71 11.08 -11.22 -7.20
N TRP A 72 9.81 -10.85 -7.39
CA TRP A 72 9.00 -10.22 -6.36
C TRP A 72 8.22 -11.26 -5.59
N TYR A 73 8.11 -11.06 -4.28
CA TYR A 73 7.37 -11.91 -3.36
C TYR A 73 6.36 -11.08 -2.59
N ALA A 74 5.12 -11.55 -2.53
CA ALA A 74 4.07 -10.94 -1.73
C ALA A 74 3.63 -11.93 -0.64
N TYR A 75 3.28 -11.39 0.54
CA TYR A 75 2.82 -12.13 1.70
C TYR A 75 1.48 -11.54 2.13
N GLY A 76 0.53 -12.39 2.50
CA GLY A 76 -0.82 -11.97 2.88
C GLY A 76 -1.29 -12.54 4.20
N THR A 77 -2.35 -11.98 4.74
CA THR A 77 -3.08 -12.49 5.92
C THR A 77 -3.60 -13.89 5.67
N GLN A 78 -3.62 -14.72 6.71
CA GLN A 78 -4.24 -16.04 6.70
C GLN A 78 -5.67 -16.00 6.17
N ASN A 79 -5.93 -16.73 5.09
CA ASN A 79 -7.23 -16.75 4.40
C ASN A 79 -7.39 -18.02 3.55
N PRO A 80 -8.63 -18.37 3.17
CA PRO A 80 -8.89 -19.40 2.17
C PRO A 80 -8.61 -18.85 0.77
N VAL A 81 -7.42 -19.10 0.24
CA VAL A 81 -6.96 -18.48 -1.02
C VAL A 81 -7.40 -19.23 -2.28
N PHE A 82 -7.97 -20.44 -2.17
CA PHE A 82 -8.36 -21.30 -3.29
C PHE A 82 -9.80 -21.80 -3.20
N GLN A 83 -10.72 -21.04 -2.63
CA GLN A 83 -12.12 -21.44 -2.50
C GLN A 83 -12.77 -21.78 -3.84
N SER A 84 -12.49 -21.02 -4.88
CA SER A 84 -12.96 -21.28 -6.26
C SER A 84 -12.46 -22.62 -6.81
N LYS A 85 -11.40 -23.18 -6.23
CA LYS A 85 -10.82 -24.50 -6.57
C LYS A 85 -11.20 -25.59 -5.54
N GLY A 86 -12.15 -25.30 -4.63
CA GLY A 86 -12.66 -26.28 -3.66
C GLY A 86 -11.88 -26.35 -2.34
N GLU A 87 -11.04 -25.39 -2.02
CA GLU A 87 -10.37 -25.31 -0.72
C GLU A 87 -11.40 -25.08 0.40
N THR A 88 -11.29 -25.84 1.49
CA THR A 88 -12.17 -25.72 2.66
C THR A 88 -11.49 -25.15 3.89
N GLY A 89 -10.16 -24.92 3.84
CA GLY A 89 -9.34 -24.39 4.91
C GLY A 89 -8.75 -23.02 4.58
N GLU A 90 -7.72 -22.66 5.32
CA GLU A 90 -6.98 -21.40 5.13
C GLU A 90 -5.49 -21.68 4.95
N ARG A 91 -4.76 -20.75 4.33
CA ARG A 91 -3.30 -20.73 4.24
C ARG A 91 -2.72 -19.74 5.24
N MET A 92 -1.72 -20.18 6.01
CA MET A 92 -1.08 -19.38 7.06
C MET A 92 -0.02 -18.47 6.45
N LEU A 93 -0.34 -17.18 6.30
CA LEU A 93 0.55 -16.19 5.67
C LEU A 93 1.00 -16.67 4.27
N PRO A 94 0.06 -16.76 3.30
CA PRO A 94 0.34 -17.25 1.95
C PRO A 94 1.39 -16.39 1.25
N ILE A 95 2.21 -17.04 0.42
CA ILE A 95 3.30 -16.41 -0.34
C ILE A 95 2.97 -16.51 -1.83
N LEU A 96 3.00 -15.38 -2.52
CA LEU A 96 2.95 -15.30 -3.97
C LEU A 96 4.32 -14.89 -4.51
N ARG A 97 4.64 -15.33 -5.74
CA ARG A 97 5.85 -14.96 -6.47
C ARG A 97 5.51 -14.45 -7.86
N SER A 98 6.20 -13.42 -8.31
CA SER A 98 6.07 -12.84 -9.64
C SER A 98 7.43 -12.45 -10.24
N ALA A 99 7.55 -12.55 -11.56
CA ALA A 99 8.67 -12.01 -12.31
C ALA A 99 8.42 -10.57 -12.81
N ASP A 100 7.16 -10.10 -12.78
CA ASP A 100 6.75 -8.86 -13.46
C ASP A 100 5.74 -8.00 -12.70
N LEU A 101 5.45 -8.33 -11.42
CA LEU A 101 4.46 -7.66 -10.54
C LEU A 101 2.99 -7.80 -11.00
N THR A 102 2.74 -8.35 -12.17
CA THR A 102 1.40 -8.42 -12.78
C THR A 102 0.87 -9.84 -12.94
N HIS A 103 1.77 -10.82 -13.01
CA HIS A 103 1.43 -12.24 -13.06
C HIS A 103 2.03 -12.94 -11.85
N TRP A 104 1.17 -13.50 -11.03
CA TRP A 104 1.55 -14.11 -9.77
C TRP A 104 1.32 -15.61 -9.77
N THR A 105 2.13 -16.32 -9.02
CA THR A 105 1.97 -17.75 -8.75
C THR A 105 2.07 -18.00 -7.25
N TYR A 106 1.30 -18.96 -6.74
CA TYR A 106 1.41 -19.39 -5.35
C TYR A 106 2.76 -20.08 -5.11
N ALA A 107 3.50 -19.62 -4.11
CA ALA A 107 4.84 -20.09 -3.79
C ALA A 107 4.95 -20.84 -2.44
N GLY A 108 3.85 -20.93 -1.69
CA GLY A 108 3.81 -21.60 -0.38
C GLY A 108 3.17 -20.74 0.71
N GLU A 109 3.44 -21.08 1.93
CA GLU A 109 2.99 -20.36 3.13
C GLU A 109 4.12 -20.33 4.17
N VAL A 110 4.06 -19.37 5.11
CA VAL A 110 5.13 -19.16 6.11
C VAL A 110 5.11 -20.28 7.15
N PHE A 111 3.93 -20.65 7.63
CA PHE A 111 3.70 -21.76 8.54
C PHE A 111 2.58 -22.64 8.01
N THR A 112 2.55 -23.87 8.47
CA THR A 112 1.45 -24.84 8.28
C THR A 112 0.88 -25.20 9.66
N PRO A 113 -0.31 -25.80 9.74
CA PRO A 113 -0.83 -26.30 11.02
C PRO A 113 0.11 -27.27 11.76
N ALA A 114 1.02 -27.92 11.03
CA ALA A 114 1.96 -28.89 11.60
C ALA A 114 3.20 -28.25 12.24
N ASP A 115 3.61 -27.07 11.75
CA ASP A 115 4.82 -26.36 12.21
C ASP A 115 4.54 -24.97 12.80
N GLN A 116 3.27 -24.61 12.99
CA GLN A 116 2.86 -23.39 13.68
C GLN A 116 3.43 -23.39 15.11
N PRO A 117 4.18 -22.34 15.52
CA PRO A 117 4.74 -22.23 16.85
C PRO A 117 3.69 -22.36 17.96
N ALA A 118 3.95 -23.18 18.97
CA ALA A 118 3.01 -23.49 20.05
C ALA A 118 2.56 -22.26 20.85
N TRP A 119 3.41 -21.22 20.95
CA TRP A 119 3.09 -19.99 21.66
C TRP A 119 1.99 -19.15 20.99
N HIS A 120 1.70 -19.38 19.68
CA HIS A 120 0.55 -18.76 19.00
C HIS A 120 -0.79 -19.22 19.61
N GLY A 121 -0.84 -20.43 20.17
CA GLY A 121 -2.05 -20.98 20.81
C GLY A 121 -3.20 -21.23 19.82
N GLY A 122 -2.89 -21.50 18.55
CA GLY A 122 -3.88 -21.70 17.49
C GLY A 122 -4.44 -20.40 16.91
N SER A 123 -3.91 -19.23 17.28
CA SER A 123 -4.32 -17.95 16.69
C SER A 123 -4.16 -17.96 15.18
N ARG A 124 -5.10 -17.35 14.47
CA ARG A 124 -4.89 -16.97 13.09
C ARG A 124 -3.75 -15.96 13.00
N LEU A 125 -3.08 -15.87 11.85
CA LEU A 125 -1.94 -14.98 11.64
C LEU A 125 -2.31 -13.93 10.59
N TRP A 126 -2.06 -12.65 10.91
CA TRP A 126 -2.51 -11.54 10.07
C TRP A 126 -1.38 -10.57 9.72
N ALA A 127 -1.66 -9.72 8.70
CA ALA A 127 -0.92 -8.54 8.32
C ALA A 127 0.61 -8.72 8.39
N PRO A 128 1.21 -9.50 7.48
CA PRO A 128 2.65 -9.67 7.43
C PRO A 128 3.37 -8.38 7.01
N ASP A 129 4.62 -8.19 7.47
CA ASP A 129 5.58 -7.25 6.90
C ASP A 129 6.91 -7.97 6.66
N ILE A 130 7.48 -7.80 5.49
CA ILE A 130 8.69 -8.50 5.04
C ILE A 130 9.84 -7.54 4.80
N ARG A 131 11.03 -7.87 5.33
CA ARG A 131 12.27 -7.12 5.14
C ARG A 131 13.44 -8.05 4.84
N TYR A 132 14.44 -7.51 4.17
CA TYR A 132 15.74 -8.16 4.07
C TYR A 132 16.73 -7.42 4.97
N ALA A 133 17.38 -8.12 5.88
CA ALA A 133 18.34 -7.53 6.78
C ALA A 133 19.40 -8.55 7.17
N ASP A 134 20.64 -8.09 7.26
CA ASP A 134 21.77 -8.88 7.78
C ASP A 134 21.97 -10.25 7.09
N GLY A 135 21.61 -10.33 5.81
CA GLY A 135 21.78 -11.54 5.00
C GLY A 135 20.65 -12.55 5.11
N GLN A 136 19.49 -12.14 5.66
CA GLN A 136 18.30 -12.98 5.76
C GLN A 136 17.01 -12.18 5.59
N TYR A 137 15.93 -12.87 5.28
CA TYR A 137 14.58 -12.32 5.26
C TYR A 137 14.01 -12.36 6.67
N THR A 138 13.36 -11.28 7.08
CA THR A 138 12.71 -11.13 8.38
C THR A 138 11.24 -10.81 8.12
N LEU A 139 10.35 -11.66 8.58
CA LEU A 139 8.90 -11.50 8.47
C LEU A 139 8.31 -11.22 9.86
N TYR A 140 7.63 -10.10 9.98
CA TYR A 140 6.80 -9.77 11.12
C TYR A 140 5.36 -10.12 10.81
N TYR A 141 4.60 -10.58 11.81
CA TYR A 141 3.22 -10.96 11.64
C TYR A 141 2.40 -10.76 12.92
N SER A 142 1.14 -10.45 12.78
CA SER A 142 0.22 -10.28 13.91
C SER A 142 -0.25 -11.62 14.45
N VAL A 143 -0.31 -11.75 15.78
CA VAL A 143 -0.90 -12.86 16.52
C VAL A 143 -2.06 -12.31 17.37
N PRO A 144 -3.25 -12.09 16.77
CA PRO A 144 -4.32 -11.29 17.37
C PRO A 144 -4.86 -11.86 18.68
N ASP A 145 -5.01 -13.18 18.81
CA ASP A 145 -5.51 -13.81 20.05
C ASP A 145 -4.50 -13.69 21.22
N ARG A 146 -3.26 -13.31 20.92
CA ARG A 146 -2.22 -12.97 21.90
C ARG A 146 -2.02 -11.47 22.03
N ASN A 147 -2.72 -10.66 21.22
CA ASN A 147 -2.57 -9.21 21.12
C ASN A 147 -1.09 -8.79 21.02
N THR A 148 -0.33 -9.40 20.11
CA THR A 148 1.11 -9.18 19.93
C THR A 148 1.56 -9.41 18.49
N VAL A 149 2.81 -9.08 18.24
CA VAL A 149 3.51 -9.28 16.97
C VAL A 149 4.55 -10.36 17.13
N GLY A 150 4.56 -11.34 16.23
CA GLY A 150 5.61 -12.34 16.11
C GLY A 150 6.63 -11.96 15.03
N VAL A 151 7.80 -12.59 15.07
CA VAL A 151 8.82 -12.45 14.04
C VAL A 151 9.42 -13.80 13.68
N ALA A 152 9.64 -14.03 12.40
CA ALA A 152 10.32 -15.20 11.85
C ALA A 152 11.41 -14.77 10.87
N THR A 153 12.45 -15.59 10.73
CA THR A 153 13.56 -15.35 9.80
C THR A 153 13.74 -16.52 8.84
N ALA A 154 14.20 -16.22 7.64
CA ALA A 154 14.48 -17.23 6.62
C ALA A 154 15.69 -16.84 5.75
N PRO A 155 16.41 -17.84 5.22
CA PRO A 155 17.50 -17.58 4.29
C PRO A 155 17.05 -17.24 2.87
N THR A 156 15.82 -17.57 2.50
CA THR A 156 15.22 -17.29 1.19
C THR A 156 13.79 -16.75 1.38
N PRO A 157 13.20 -16.08 0.38
CA PRO A 157 11.85 -15.52 0.50
C PRO A 157 10.76 -16.56 0.78
N THR A 158 10.99 -17.82 0.45
CA THR A 158 10.03 -18.92 0.68
C THR A 158 10.41 -19.82 1.85
N GLY A 159 11.40 -19.43 2.66
CA GLY A 159 11.81 -20.21 3.83
C GLY A 159 13.07 -21.05 3.61
N PRO A 160 13.32 -22.07 4.43
CA PRO A 160 12.48 -22.44 5.58
C PRO A 160 12.47 -21.34 6.67
N TRP A 161 11.30 -21.09 7.23
CA TRP A 161 11.09 -20.06 8.25
C TRP A 161 11.43 -20.57 9.64
N THR A 162 12.08 -19.74 10.43
CA THR A 162 12.40 -20.02 11.84
C THR A 162 11.74 -18.96 12.70
N ASP A 163 10.81 -19.36 13.55
CA ASP A 163 10.19 -18.48 14.55
C ASP A 163 11.23 -17.95 15.53
N ARG A 164 11.11 -16.65 15.87
CA ARG A 164 11.95 -15.94 16.84
C ARG A 164 11.16 -15.44 18.05
N GLY A 165 9.86 -15.74 18.11
CA GLY A 165 8.97 -15.38 19.21
C GLY A 165 8.32 -14.01 19.07
N ALA A 166 7.77 -13.52 20.18
CA ALA A 166 7.09 -12.24 20.26
C ALA A 166 8.07 -11.07 20.29
N VAL A 167 7.76 -10.02 19.52
CA VAL A 167 8.57 -8.80 19.36
C VAL A 167 8.23 -7.75 20.41
N LEU A 168 6.94 -7.64 20.77
CA LEU A 168 6.45 -6.62 21.69
C LEU A 168 6.58 -7.08 23.14
N PRO A 169 6.96 -6.16 24.08
CA PRO A 169 6.89 -6.44 25.50
C PRO A 169 5.44 -6.56 25.98
N SER A 170 5.22 -7.09 27.15
CA SER A 170 3.91 -7.13 27.78
C SER A 170 3.95 -6.42 29.15
N PRO A 171 3.27 -5.26 29.31
CA PRO A 171 2.48 -4.52 28.32
C PRO A 171 3.34 -3.90 27.22
N SER A 172 2.73 -3.70 26.01
CA SER A 172 3.43 -3.17 24.85
C SER A 172 3.75 -1.67 24.95
N GLY A 173 3.04 -0.94 25.78
CA GLY A 173 3.12 0.51 25.86
C GLY A 173 2.31 1.27 24.79
N CYS A 174 1.64 0.57 23.87
CA CYS A 174 0.69 1.15 22.90
C CYS A 174 -0.73 0.98 23.43
N ALA A 175 -1.57 2.01 23.24
CA ALA A 175 -2.88 2.08 23.91
C ALA A 175 -3.96 1.19 23.30
N SER A 176 -3.80 0.74 22.03
CA SER A 176 -4.81 -0.06 21.32
C SER A 176 -4.23 -1.38 20.78
N GLY A 177 -4.92 -2.03 19.83
CA GLY A 177 -4.56 -3.35 19.32
C GLY A 177 -3.11 -3.47 18.87
N ASN A 178 -2.40 -4.47 19.37
CA ASN A 178 -0.98 -4.69 19.12
C ASN A 178 -0.77 -5.61 17.90
N ILE A 179 -1.26 -5.20 16.76
CA ILE A 179 -1.19 -5.88 15.47
C ILE A 179 -0.82 -4.87 14.36
N ASP A 180 -0.81 -5.30 13.10
CA ASP A 180 -0.62 -4.47 11.90
C ASP A 180 0.71 -3.72 11.90
N GLN A 181 1.76 -4.46 12.05
CA GLN A 181 3.11 -3.93 12.17
C GLN A 181 3.81 -3.76 10.83
N ALA A 182 4.71 -2.78 10.76
CA ALA A 182 5.68 -2.62 9.68
C ALA A 182 7.04 -2.15 10.23
N GLN A 183 8.10 -2.75 9.73
CA GLN A 183 9.46 -2.38 10.09
C GLN A 183 9.97 -1.30 9.13
N PHE A 184 10.75 -0.36 9.64
CA PHE A 184 11.44 0.67 8.87
C PHE A 184 12.88 0.81 9.38
N THR A 185 13.84 0.91 8.45
CA THR A 185 15.24 1.22 8.81
C THR A 185 15.55 2.65 8.40
N ASP A 186 15.98 3.46 9.36
CA ASP A 186 16.31 4.88 9.13
C ASP A 186 17.71 5.05 8.52
N VAL A 187 17.97 6.26 8.04
CA VAL A 187 19.33 6.71 7.69
C VAL A 187 20.22 6.55 8.90
N GLY A 188 21.39 5.92 8.71
CA GLY A 188 22.25 5.53 9.82
C GLY A 188 22.00 4.13 10.35
N GLY A 189 20.98 3.42 9.85
CA GLY A 189 20.78 1.99 10.07
C GLY A 189 19.98 1.63 11.33
N GLN A 190 19.35 2.62 12.02
CA GLN A 190 18.50 2.34 13.17
C GLN A 190 17.17 1.74 12.72
N PRO A 191 16.83 0.49 13.12
CA PRO A 191 15.53 -0.09 12.82
C PRO A 191 14.47 0.37 13.82
N TYR A 192 13.24 0.57 13.31
CA TYR A 192 12.02 0.89 14.05
C TYR A 192 10.94 -0.12 13.70
N LEU A 193 10.02 -0.36 14.62
CA LEU A 193 8.74 -1.03 14.37
C LEU A 193 7.63 -0.02 14.61
N TYR A 194 6.74 0.10 13.62
CA TYR A 194 5.44 0.74 13.76
C TYR A 194 4.41 -0.37 13.95
N TRP A 195 3.44 -0.18 14.81
CA TRP A 195 2.34 -1.13 15.00
C TRP A 195 1.14 -0.43 15.60
N GLY A 196 -0.01 -1.04 15.49
CA GLY A 196 -1.22 -0.56 16.11
C GLY A 196 -2.41 -0.66 15.18
N SER A 197 -3.54 -1.03 15.75
CA SER A 197 -4.82 -1.13 15.08
C SER A 197 -5.93 -0.65 16.00
N TYR A 198 -7.13 -0.53 15.45
CA TYR A 198 -8.36 -0.01 16.02
C TYR A 198 -8.37 1.50 16.18
N ASP A 199 -7.43 2.14 16.86
CA ASP A 199 -7.50 3.59 17.06
C ASP A 199 -6.14 4.28 17.22
N THR A 200 -5.03 3.56 17.33
CA THR A 200 -3.71 4.17 17.60
C THR A 200 -2.61 3.42 16.88
N ILE A 201 -1.69 4.17 16.29
CA ILE A 201 -0.42 3.65 15.75
C ILE A 201 0.71 4.16 16.62
N CYS A 202 1.58 3.24 17.02
CA CYS A 202 2.76 3.47 17.82
C CYS A 202 4.03 3.18 17.06
N VAL A 203 5.15 3.72 17.53
CA VAL A 203 6.49 3.42 17.06
C VAL A 203 7.47 3.25 18.21
N ALA A 204 8.40 2.33 18.06
CA ALA A 204 9.58 2.23 18.91
C ALA A 204 10.80 1.70 18.14
N ARG A 205 11.98 1.83 18.72
CA ARG A 205 13.19 1.23 18.17
C ARG A 205 13.13 -0.28 18.29
N LEU A 206 13.73 -0.96 17.32
CA LEU A 206 14.08 -2.37 17.44
C LEU A 206 15.53 -2.51 17.91
N ASN A 207 15.82 -3.61 18.61
CA ASN A 207 17.17 -4.02 18.92
C ASN A 207 18.00 -4.34 17.67
N GLY A 208 19.29 -4.58 17.82
CA GLY A 208 20.21 -4.76 16.70
C GLY A 208 19.88 -5.94 15.79
N ASP A 209 19.32 -7.02 16.32
CA ASP A 209 18.90 -8.21 15.58
C ASP A 209 17.43 -8.18 15.13
N ARG A 210 16.72 -7.09 15.37
CA ARG A 210 15.35 -6.80 14.94
C ARG A 210 14.28 -7.75 15.48
N THR A 211 14.56 -8.43 16.58
CA THR A 211 13.65 -9.42 17.17
C THR A 211 12.83 -8.87 18.33
N ARG A 212 13.13 -7.66 18.82
CA ARG A 212 12.48 -7.08 19.99
C ARG A 212 12.46 -5.55 19.96
N VAL A 213 11.32 -4.99 20.37
CA VAL A 213 11.19 -3.56 20.63
C VAL A 213 11.99 -3.15 21.87
N GLU A 214 12.66 -2.00 21.77
CA GLU A 214 13.46 -1.40 22.85
C GLU A 214 13.14 0.09 23.02
N GLY A 215 13.31 0.57 24.24
CA GLY A 215 13.20 1.99 24.58
C GLY A 215 11.76 2.49 24.67
N GLN A 216 11.58 3.78 24.39
CA GLN A 216 10.30 4.45 24.54
C GLN A 216 9.38 4.12 23.37
N VAL A 217 8.13 3.80 23.68
CA VAL A 217 7.03 3.70 22.73
C VAL A 217 6.39 5.09 22.57
N THR A 218 6.16 5.52 21.33
CA THR A 218 5.59 6.81 21.00
C THR A 218 4.35 6.60 20.15
N GLU A 219 3.22 7.18 20.52
CA GLU A 219 2.03 7.24 19.66
C GLU A 219 2.26 8.27 18.56
N VAL A 220 2.00 7.90 17.30
CA VAL A 220 2.28 8.75 16.12
C VAL A 220 1.05 9.06 15.29
N ALA A 221 -0.02 8.28 15.43
CA ALA A 221 -1.33 8.57 14.87
C ALA A 221 -2.42 8.04 15.80
N GLN A 222 -3.53 8.77 15.89
CA GLN A 222 -4.72 8.32 16.60
C GLN A 222 -5.98 8.70 15.83
N GLY A 223 -7.06 7.97 16.03
CA GLY A 223 -8.34 8.23 15.42
C GLY A 223 -9.20 6.99 15.42
N ARG A 224 -10.44 7.10 15.00
CA ARG A 224 -11.33 5.94 14.97
C ARG A 224 -10.93 5.01 13.84
N ARG A 225 -10.67 3.73 14.16
CA ARG A 225 -10.29 2.65 13.22
C ARG A 225 -9.00 2.95 12.43
N VAL A 226 -8.06 3.65 13.05
CA VAL A 226 -6.73 3.88 12.46
C VAL A 226 -5.88 2.64 12.66
N GLU A 227 -5.25 2.14 11.57
CA GLU A 227 -4.45 0.91 11.56
C GLU A 227 -3.49 0.83 10.37
N GLY A 228 -2.67 -0.24 10.28
CA GLY A 228 -1.86 -0.56 9.12
C GLY A 228 -0.78 0.48 8.81
N GLY A 229 -0.04 0.94 9.83
CA GLY A 229 0.99 1.97 9.66
C GLY A 229 2.20 1.48 8.86
N PHE A 230 2.53 2.14 7.73
CA PHE A 230 3.68 1.82 6.88
C PHE A 230 4.49 3.09 6.59
N VAL A 231 5.80 3.09 6.90
CA VAL A 231 6.64 4.27 6.75
C VAL A 231 7.64 4.13 5.62
N VAL A 232 7.78 5.19 4.85
CA VAL A 232 8.83 5.38 3.85
C VAL A 232 9.53 6.71 4.04
N ARG A 233 10.80 6.79 3.62
CA ARG A 233 11.56 8.03 3.59
C ARG A 233 11.79 8.48 2.15
N ARG A 234 11.35 9.71 1.82
CA ARG A 234 11.54 10.30 0.50
C ARG A 234 11.92 11.78 0.62
N GLU A 235 12.95 12.20 -0.08
CA GLU A 235 13.41 13.60 -0.15
C GLU A 235 13.59 14.28 1.23
N GLY A 236 13.99 13.49 2.23
CA GLY A 236 14.23 13.96 3.60
C GLY A 236 13.01 13.93 4.51
N TRP A 237 11.83 13.63 3.99
CA TRP A 237 10.62 13.45 4.79
C TRP A 237 10.34 11.99 5.07
N TYR A 238 9.76 11.70 6.24
CA TYR A 238 9.17 10.42 6.61
C TYR A 238 7.68 10.52 6.38
N TYR A 239 7.13 9.60 5.59
CA TYR A 239 5.71 9.51 5.27
C TYR A 239 5.13 8.29 5.98
N LEU A 240 4.21 8.53 6.92
CA LEU A 240 3.43 7.48 7.57
C LEU A 240 2.14 7.29 6.77
N PHE A 241 2.09 6.23 5.98
CA PHE A 241 0.85 5.73 5.38
C PHE A 241 0.10 4.94 6.43
N TYR A 242 -1.21 5.03 6.41
CA TYR A 242 -2.09 4.27 7.31
C TYR A 242 -3.47 4.14 6.69
N SER A 243 -4.31 3.27 7.24
CA SER A 243 -5.70 3.13 6.81
C SER A 243 -6.66 3.51 7.93
N ASP A 244 -7.85 3.97 7.57
CA ASP A 244 -8.92 4.26 8.52
C ASP A 244 -10.30 3.86 7.97
N ALA A 245 -11.35 4.12 8.74
CA ALA A 245 -12.77 3.83 8.44
C ALA A 245 -13.14 2.34 8.40
N GLY A 246 -12.23 1.44 8.70
CA GLY A 246 -12.47 0.01 8.94
C GLY A 246 -12.46 -0.86 7.69
N CYS A 247 -11.60 -1.89 7.75
CA CYS A 247 -11.56 -2.99 6.80
C CYS A 247 -12.74 -3.96 7.00
N CYS A 248 -12.78 -4.98 6.21
CA CYS A 248 -13.37 -6.28 6.55
C CYS A 248 -14.90 -6.32 6.62
N ASP A 249 -15.60 -5.26 6.24
CA ASP A 249 -17.06 -5.14 6.28
C ASP A 249 -17.72 -5.47 4.92
N GLY A 250 -17.00 -6.17 4.01
CA GLY A 250 -17.49 -6.50 2.66
C GLY A 250 -17.91 -5.25 1.91
N GLY A 251 -19.08 -5.28 1.28
CA GLY A 251 -19.64 -4.14 0.54
C GLY A 251 -19.92 -2.89 1.37
N ALA A 252 -19.81 -2.96 2.70
CA ALA A 252 -19.96 -1.83 3.62
C ALA A 252 -18.64 -1.20 4.08
N SER A 253 -17.48 -1.73 3.65
CA SER A 253 -16.19 -1.19 4.06
C SER A 253 -15.96 0.22 3.54
N GLY A 254 -15.68 1.15 4.45
CA GLY A 254 -15.27 2.52 4.14
C GLY A 254 -13.75 2.71 4.08
N TYR A 255 -12.98 1.64 4.15
CA TYR A 255 -11.53 1.62 4.27
C TYR A 255 -10.83 2.43 3.19
N GLN A 256 -9.83 3.21 3.56
CA GLN A 256 -9.06 4.05 2.65
C GLN A 256 -7.63 4.25 3.17
N VAL A 257 -6.68 4.47 2.27
CA VAL A 257 -5.29 4.80 2.63
C VAL A 257 -5.14 6.30 2.75
N LYS A 258 -4.54 6.72 3.85
CA LYS A 258 -4.15 8.10 4.12
C LYS A 258 -2.66 8.20 4.44
N VAL A 259 -2.15 9.43 4.47
CA VAL A 259 -0.75 9.70 4.79
C VAL A 259 -0.59 10.98 5.59
N GLY A 260 0.40 11.00 6.46
CA GLY A 260 0.99 12.20 7.04
C GLY A 260 2.49 12.16 6.93
N ARG A 261 3.17 13.31 7.06
CA ARG A 261 4.64 13.38 6.97
C ARG A 261 5.28 14.08 8.17
N SER A 262 6.55 13.76 8.43
CA SER A 262 7.37 14.31 9.51
C SER A 262 8.83 14.48 9.07
N GLN A 263 9.58 15.29 9.79
CA GLN A 263 11.06 15.37 9.69
C GLN A 263 11.77 14.34 10.57
N SER A 264 11.02 13.57 11.38
CA SER A 264 11.54 12.55 12.28
C SER A 264 10.78 11.23 12.09
N PRO A 265 11.43 10.05 12.18
CA PRO A 265 10.75 8.76 12.10
C PRO A 265 9.75 8.55 13.25
N THR A 266 9.91 9.24 14.36
CA THR A 266 9.01 9.14 15.53
C THR A 266 7.98 10.27 15.59
N GLY A 267 7.79 11.03 14.49
CA GLY A 267 6.84 12.13 14.44
C GLY A 267 7.35 13.45 15.04
N PRO A 268 6.48 14.44 15.27
CA PRO A 268 5.04 14.38 14.95
C PRO A 268 4.77 14.39 13.44
N PHE A 269 3.81 13.60 13.00
CA PHE A 269 3.34 13.58 11.63
C PHE A 269 2.15 14.51 11.45
N SER A 270 2.07 15.20 10.29
CA SER A 270 0.93 16.04 9.91
C SER A 270 0.54 15.80 8.46
N ASP A 271 -0.72 16.04 8.12
CA ASP A 271 -1.24 15.96 6.77
C ASP A 271 -0.88 17.20 5.92
N ASP A 272 -1.39 17.27 4.68
CA ASP A 272 -1.14 18.37 3.73
C ASP A 272 -1.74 19.71 4.16
N GLN A 273 -2.69 19.72 5.10
CA GLN A 273 -3.25 20.92 5.71
C GLN A 273 -2.55 21.31 7.02
N GLY A 274 -1.52 20.55 7.43
CA GLY A 274 -0.78 20.77 8.67
C GLY A 274 -1.48 20.25 9.92
N VAL A 275 -2.57 19.47 9.77
CA VAL A 275 -3.27 18.86 10.91
C VAL A 275 -2.45 17.70 11.45
N PRO A 276 -2.07 17.71 12.75
CA PRO A 276 -1.32 16.60 13.33
C PRO A 276 -2.12 15.29 13.31
N LEU A 277 -1.46 14.16 13.00
CA LEU A 277 -2.12 12.84 13.04
C LEU A 277 -2.56 12.43 14.47
N MET A 278 -2.08 13.12 15.50
CA MET A 278 -2.51 12.97 16.89
C MET A 278 -3.67 13.90 17.27
N ALA A 279 -4.18 14.73 16.35
CA ALA A 279 -5.30 15.62 16.63
C ALA A 279 -6.60 14.82 16.86
N ALA A 280 -7.49 15.34 17.73
CA ALA A 280 -8.82 14.77 17.98
C ALA A 280 -9.84 15.24 16.92
N SER A 281 -9.49 15.07 15.63
CA SER A 281 -10.30 15.45 14.48
C SER A 281 -10.00 14.56 13.28
N SER A 282 -10.82 14.61 12.22
CA SER A 282 -10.47 14.05 10.92
C SER A 282 -9.17 14.66 10.40
N LYS A 283 -8.34 13.87 9.79
CA LYS A 283 -7.00 14.23 9.35
C LYS A 283 -6.45 13.20 8.37
N GLY A 284 -5.28 13.51 7.85
CA GLY A 284 -4.56 12.66 6.91
C GLY A 284 -4.94 12.93 5.46
N THR A 285 -3.92 13.11 4.63
CA THR A 285 -4.07 13.30 3.19
C THR A 285 -4.49 11.98 2.55
N VAL A 286 -5.58 11.98 1.79
CA VAL A 286 -6.09 10.77 1.11
C VAL A 286 -5.14 10.37 -0.03
N VAL A 287 -4.66 9.14 0.00
CA VAL A 287 -3.83 8.52 -1.03
C VAL A 287 -4.68 7.74 -2.03
N VAL A 288 -5.60 6.91 -1.52
CA VAL A 288 -6.59 6.17 -2.30
C VAL A 288 -7.80 5.84 -1.43
N GLY A 289 -8.99 6.00 -1.98
CA GLY A 289 -10.26 5.54 -1.42
C GLY A 289 -11.00 4.67 -2.42
N GLY A 290 -12.11 4.06 -2.01
CA GLY A 290 -12.98 3.30 -2.92
C GLY A 290 -13.59 4.18 -4.01
N ASP A 291 -13.95 3.57 -5.15
CA ASP A 291 -14.52 4.26 -6.32
C ASP A 291 -15.85 3.64 -6.79
N GLY A 292 -16.45 2.79 -5.95
CA GLY A 292 -17.73 2.13 -6.22
C GLY A 292 -17.63 0.86 -7.07
N ARG A 293 -16.48 0.54 -7.67
CA ARG A 293 -16.14 -0.79 -8.21
C ARG A 293 -15.22 -1.54 -7.26
N TRP A 294 -14.24 -0.80 -6.72
CA TRP A 294 -13.38 -1.24 -5.64
C TRP A 294 -13.78 -0.53 -4.35
N ILE A 295 -14.19 -1.27 -3.37
CA ILE A 295 -14.59 -0.80 -2.04
C ILE A 295 -13.47 -1.11 -1.06
N GLY A 296 -13.30 -0.29 -0.03
CA GLY A 296 -12.38 -0.58 1.07
C GLY A 296 -10.95 -0.76 0.63
N ALA A 297 -10.44 0.15 -0.20
CA ALA A 297 -9.04 0.17 -0.63
C ALA A 297 -8.13 0.52 0.54
N GLY A 298 -7.28 -0.41 1.01
CA GLY A 298 -6.48 -0.17 2.20
C GLY A 298 -5.39 -1.18 2.48
N HIS A 299 -4.76 -1.02 3.64
CA HIS A 299 -3.64 -1.81 4.17
C HIS A 299 -2.52 -1.95 3.14
N ASN A 300 -1.70 -0.94 3.02
CA ASN A 300 -0.75 -0.82 1.91
C ASN A 300 0.68 -1.17 2.27
N ALA A 301 1.42 -1.60 1.25
CA ALA A 301 2.87 -1.54 1.14
C ALA A 301 3.25 -0.72 -0.11
N LEU A 302 4.52 -0.42 -0.30
CA LEU A 302 5.06 0.23 -1.49
C LEU A 302 6.08 -0.66 -2.18
N GLN A 303 6.13 -0.57 -3.51
CA GLN A 303 7.21 -1.10 -4.33
C GLN A 303 7.69 -0.06 -5.33
N THR A 304 8.99 -0.08 -5.62
CA THR A 304 9.58 0.73 -6.69
C THR A 304 9.95 -0.19 -7.83
N ASP A 305 9.50 0.10 -9.04
CA ASP A 305 9.90 -0.65 -10.22
C ASP A 305 11.32 -0.28 -10.69
N LEU A 306 11.84 -0.97 -11.71
CA LEU A 306 13.20 -0.75 -12.18
C LEU A 306 13.42 0.65 -12.75
N SER A 307 12.37 1.33 -13.21
CA SER A 307 12.44 2.71 -13.71
C SER A 307 12.47 3.77 -12.61
N GLY A 308 12.24 3.38 -11.35
CA GLY A 308 12.12 4.28 -10.20
C GLY A 308 10.71 4.80 -9.95
N GLN A 309 9.70 4.29 -10.69
CA GLN A 309 8.30 4.59 -10.41
C GLN A 309 7.83 3.81 -9.20
N ASP A 310 7.19 4.53 -8.25
CA ASP A 310 6.58 3.92 -7.08
C ASP A 310 5.19 3.38 -7.40
N TRP A 311 4.84 2.29 -6.73
CA TRP A 311 3.59 1.56 -6.85
C TRP A 311 3.00 1.34 -5.47
N LEU A 312 1.74 1.72 -5.27
CA LEU A 312 0.98 1.30 -4.10
C LEU A 312 0.57 -0.16 -4.29
N VAL A 313 0.88 -0.98 -3.30
CA VAL A 313 0.49 -2.39 -3.19
C VAL A 313 -0.55 -2.43 -2.08
N TYR A 314 -1.77 -2.88 -2.36
CA TYR A 314 -2.86 -2.79 -1.39
C TYR A 314 -3.93 -3.84 -1.70
N HIS A 315 -4.91 -4.00 -0.82
CA HIS A 315 -6.10 -4.76 -1.15
C HIS A 315 -7.30 -3.85 -1.39
N ALA A 316 -8.29 -4.33 -2.13
CA ALA A 316 -9.61 -3.73 -2.22
C ALA A 316 -10.67 -4.81 -2.43
N ILE A 317 -11.92 -4.49 -2.11
CA ILE A 317 -13.06 -5.41 -2.16
C ILE A 317 -13.82 -5.17 -3.46
N PRO A 318 -14.02 -6.18 -4.33
CA PRO A 318 -14.82 -6.03 -5.54
C PRO A 318 -16.30 -5.83 -5.16
N ALA A 319 -16.89 -4.72 -5.55
CA ALA A 319 -18.29 -4.39 -5.21
C ALA A 319 -19.31 -5.43 -5.71
N ALA A 320 -19.02 -6.09 -6.83
CA ALA A 320 -19.90 -7.12 -7.42
C ALA A 320 -19.87 -8.47 -6.68
N ASP A 321 -18.77 -8.77 -5.96
CA ASP A 321 -18.58 -10.05 -5.24
C ASP A 321 -17.72 -9.81 -3.98
N PRO A 322 -18.28 -9.14 -2.96
CA PRO A 322 -17.50 -8.62 -1.83
C PRO A 322 -17.10 -9.66 -0.80
N ASP A 323 -17.74 -10.85 -0.80
CA ASP A 323 -17.62 -11.81 0.27
C ASP A 323 -17.08 -13.16 -0.22
N LEU A 324 -16.35 -13.84 0.65
CA LEU A 324 -15.96 -15.22 0.47
C LEU A 324 -17.07 -16.15 0.95
N ALA A 325 -17.13 -17.36 0.42
CA ALA A 325 -17.98 -18.40 0.95
C ALA A 325 -17.63 -18.71 2.42
N ARG A 326 -18.60 -19.16 3.19
CA ARG A 326 -18.42 -19.46 4.63
C ARG A 326 -17.31 -20.50 4.83
N VAL A 327 -16.40 -20.20 5.73
CA VAL A 327 -15.32 -21.10 6.14
C VAL A 327 -15.74 -21.85 7.41
N PRO A 328 -15.68 -23.19 7.44
CA PRO A 328 -15.97 -23.95 8.65
C PRO A 328 -15.07 -23.51 9.81
N GLY A 329 -15.67 -23.27 10.99
CA GLY A 329 -14.94 -22.83 12.19
C GLY A 329 -14.69 -21.33 12.29
N ILE A 330 -15.14 -20.54 11.30
CA ILE A 330 -15.11 -19.07 11.35
C ILE A 330 -16.55 -18.56 11.43
N ASP A 331 -16.89 -17.89 12.55
CA ASP A 331 -18.27 -17.44 12.81
C ASP A 331 -18.66 -16.15 12.08
N ARG A 332 -17.75 -15.55 11.31
CA ARG A 332 -18.00 -14.34 10.52
C ARG A 332 -17.81 -14.60 9.03
N THR A 333 -18.49 -13.82 8.20
CA THR A 333 -18.19 -13.74 6.77
C THR A 333 -16.85 -13.03 6.55
N LEU A 334 -15.99 -13.63 5.74
CA LEU A 334 -14.73 -13.01 5.33
C LEU A 334 -14.95 -12.22 4.05
N SER A 335 -14.40 -11.00 4.01
CA SER A 335 -14.40 -10.17 2.81
C SER A 335 -13.42 -10.72 1.78
N ARG A 336 -13.80 -10.69 0.50
CA ARG A 336 -12.91 -10.94 -0.62
C ARG A 336 -12.02 -9.72 -0.82
N ARG A 337 -10.72 -9.86 -0.61
CA ARG A 337 -9.74 -8.76 -0.66
C ARG A 337 -8.54 -9.16 -1.53
N PRO A 338 -8.68 -9.20 -2.87
CA PRO A 338 -7.57 -9.52 -3.76
C PRO A 338 -6.47 -8.44 -3.71
N LEU A 339 -5.27 -8.81 -4.19
CA LEU A 339 -4.13 -7.91 -4.33
C LEU A 339 -4.30 -6.99 -5.54
N LEU A 340 -4.18 -5.71 -5.31
CA LEU A 340 -4.13 -4.66 -6.32
C LEU A 340 -2.76 -3.96 -6.28
N ILE A 341 -2.35 -3.47 -7.44
CA ILE A 341 -1.25 -2.51 -7.57
C ILE A 341 -1.72 -1.33 -8.41
N ASP A 342 -1.29 -0.13 -8.05
CA ASP A 342 -1.49 1.05 -8.89
C ASP A 342 -0.31 2.00 -8.76
N ARG A 343 -0.05 2.75 -9.84
CA ARG A 343 1.01 3.76 -9.86
C ARG A 343 0.78 4.78 -8.75
N LEU A 344 1.81 5.01 -7.94
CA LEU A 344 1.82 6.04 -6.92
C LEU A 344 2.56 7.27 -7.45
N ASP A 345 1.85 8.37 -7.60
CA ASP A 345 2.40 9.63 -8.07
C ASP A 345 2.69 10.56 -6.88
N TRP A 346 3.78 11.30 -6.97
CA TRP A 346 4.16 12.31 -5.97
C TRP A 346 3.93 13.69 -6.55
N ILE A 347 2.83 14.32 -6.17
CA ILE A 347 2.40 15.63 -6.66
C ILE A 347 2.42 16.63 -5.50
N ASP A 348 3.10 17.76 -5.67
CA ASP A 348 3.30 18.77 -4.63
C ASP A 348 3.90 18.21 -3.32
N GLY A 349 4.71 17.17 -3.46
CA GLY A 349 5.36 16.50 -2.32
C GLY A 349 4.44 15.56 -1.53
N TRP A 350 3.26 15.19 -2.09
CA TRP A 350 2.32 14.25 -1.48
C TRP A 350 2.01 13.06 -2.41
N PRO A 351 1.93 11.85 -1.86
CA PRO A 351 1.60 10.66 -2.66
C PRO A 351 0.10 10.58 -2.96
N VAL A 352 -0.22 10.14 -4.15
CA VAL A 352 -1.60 9.90 -4.59
C VAL A 352 -1.62 8.81 -5.66
N VAL A 353 -2.59 7.92 -5.60
CA VAL A 353 -2.76 6.85 -6.59
C VAL A 353 -3.26 7.45 -7.91
N ARG A 354 -2.54 7.13 -9.02
CA ARG A 354 -2.91 7.50 -10.40
C ARG A 354 -3.34 8.96 -10.53
N ALA A 355 -2.54 9.86 -9.94
CA ALA A 355 -2.82 11.30 -9.90
C ALA A 355 -4.20 11.69 -9.29
N GLY A 356 -4.83 10.81 -8.53
CA GLY A 356 -6.16 11.01 -7.93
C GLY A 356 -7.30 10.30 -8.66
N ALA A 357 -7.01 9.51 -9.71
CA ALA A 357 -8.03 8.73 -10.41
C ALA A 357 -8.54 7.50 -9.62
N GLY A 358 -7.94 7.20 -8.46
CA GLY A 358 -8.32 6.05 -7.64
C GLY A 358 -7.86 4.69 -8.19
N PRO A 359 -8.42 3.58 -7.69
CA PRO A 359 -8.10 2.22 -8.16
C PRO A 359 -8.32 2.04 -9.66
N SER A 360 -7.51 1.21 -10.31
CA SER A 360 -7.69 0.96 -11.74
C SER A 360 -8.66 -0.20 -12.01
N HIS A 361 -9.44 -0.06 -13.08
CA HIS A 361 -10.39 -1.08 -13.57
C HIS A 361 -10.01 -1.59 -14.95
N ASP A 362 -9.53 -0.67 -15.80
CA ASP A 362 -9.15 -0.95 -17.17
C ASP A 362 -7.64 -1.19 -17.27
N ALA A 363 -7.21 -1.70 -18.42
CA ALA A 363 -5.81 -1.96 -18.68
C ALA A 363 -4.95 -0.70 -18.49
N GLN A 364 -3.94 -0.80 -17.64
CA GLN A 364 -2.97 0.25 -17.32
C GLN A 364 -1.57 -0.14 -17.79
N PRO A 365 -0.68 0.83 -18.04
CA PRO A 365 0.73 0.53 -18.26
C PRO A 365 1.31 -0.26 -17.08
N ALA A 366 1.94 -1.39 -17.36
CA ALA A 366 2.53 -2.25 -16.35
C ALA A 366 3.80 -1.64 -15.74
N PRO A 367 4.19 -2.05 -14.51
CA PRO A 367 5.49 -1.74 -13.93
C PRO A 367 6.64 -2.11 -14.88
N VAL A 368 7.72 -1.35 -14.83
CA VAL A 368 8.94 -1.66 -15.58
C VAL A 368 9.74 -2.68 -14.78
N THR A 369 9.75 -3.93 -15.22
CA THR A 369 10.39 -5.06 -14.52
C THR A 369 11.51 -5.73 -15.33
N ALA A 370 11.83 -5.18 -16.49
CA ALA A 370 12.98 -5.60 -17.30
C ALA A 370 13.90 -4.41 -17.56
N TRP A 371 15.19 -4.62 -17.51
CA TRP A 371 16.19 -3.61 -17.86
C TRP A 371 16.28 -3.40 -19.37
N ASP A 372 16.67 -2.20 -19.79
CA ASP A 372 17.12 -1.96 -21.18
C ASP A 372 18.42 -2.72 -21.45
N THR A 373 19.28 -2.80 -20.43
CA THR A 373 20.51 -3.62 -20.43
C THR A 373 20.81 -4.05 -18.98
N GLY A 374 21.06 -5.33 -18.76
CA GLY A 374 21.27 -5.86 -17.40
C GLY A 374 21.37 -7.39 -17.37
N SER A 375 21.68 -7.96 -16.21
CA SER A 375 21.70 -9.39 -15.94
C SER A 375 21.51 -9.71 -14.46
N THR A 376 20.89 -10.85 -14.19
CA THR A 376 20.88 -11.52 -12.88
C THR A 376 21.99 -12.57 -12.77
N PHE A 377 22.82 -12.72 -13.81
CA PHE A 377 23.84 -13.76 -13.93
C PHE A 377 23.37 -15.21 -13.67
N ALA A 378 22.08 -15.43 -13.68
CA ALA A 378 21.45 -16.73 -13.40
C ALA A 378 21.62 -17.72 -14.56
N SER A 379 21.86 -17.25 -15.79
CA SER A 379 22.07 -18.09 -16.97
C SER A 379 23.40 -18.90 -16.95
N GLY A 380 24.30 -18.56 -16.05
CA GLY A 380 25.62 -19.20 -15.96
C GLY A 380 26.60 -18.73 -17.02
N GLY A 381 26.29 -17.63 -17.74
CA GLY A 381 27.14 -16.97 -18.73
C GLY A 381 27.32 -15.47 -18.45
N LEU A 382 28.38 -14.86 -19.00
CA LEU A 382 28.54 -13.41 -18.98
C LEU A 382 27.83 -12.71 -20.16
N ASP A 383 27.20 -13.45 -21.05
CA ASP A 383 26.24 -13.03 -22.10
C ASP A 383 26.56 -11.69 -22.77
N GLY A 384 27.83 -11.57 -23.26
CA GLY A 384 28.29 -10.35 -23.91
C GLY A 384 28.80 -9.25 -22.99
N TRP A 385 28.75 -9.43 -21.67
CA TRP A 385 29.37 -8.51 -20.72
C TRP A 385 30.88 -8.42 -20.95
N GLN A 386 31.44 -7.22 -20.85
CA GLN A 386 32.83 -6.93 -21.23
C GLN A 386 33.64 -6.50 -20.00
N ALA A 387 34.70 -7.23 -19.73
CA ALA A 387 35.71 -6.81 -18.76
C ALA A 387 36.56 -5.68 -19.34
N ARG A 388 36.76 -4.61 -18.58
CA ARG A 388 37.53 -3.43 -18.94
C ARG A 388 38.40 -2.94 -17.78
N GLY A 389 39.39 -2.10 -18.09
CA GLY A 389 40.31 -1.55 -17.09
C GLY A 389 41.40 -2.53 -16.67
N ALA A 390 41.85 -2.43 -15.41
CA ALA A 390 42.84 -3.36 -14.86
C ALA A 390 42.22 -4.74 -14.68
N ASP A 391 43.01 -5.78 -14.89
CA ASP A 391 42.61 -7.20 -14.69
C ASP A 391 41.41 -7.64 -15.54
N THR A 392 41.47 -7.45 -16.85
CA THR A 392 40.40 -7.81 -17.81
C THR A 392 39.96 -9.27 -17.79
N GLY A 393 40.71 -10.19 -17.18
CA GLY A 393 40.33 -11.60 -17.01
C GLY A 393 39.86 -11.97 -15.58
N ALA A 394 39.70 -11.02 -14.70
CA ALA A 394 39.54 -11.26 -13.28
C ALA A 394 38.06 -11.34 -12.79
N TRP A 395 37.14 -11.80 -13.64
CA TRP A 395 35.75 -11.96 -13.31
C TRP A 395 35.31 -13.41 -13.42
N ALA A 396 34.62 -13.93 -12.43
CA ALA A 396 34.10 -15.30 -12.40
C ALA A 396 32.63 -15.32 -11.96
N LEU A 397 31.88 -16.20 -12.61
CA LEU A 397 30.53 -16.52 -12.21
C LEU A 397 30.55 -17.42 -10.98
N GLY A 398 29.55 -17.28 -10.15
CA GLY A 398 29.29 -18.09 -8.98
C GLY A 398 27.80 -18.27 -8.73
N SER A 399 27.47 -18.92 -7.63
CA SER A 399 26.11 -19.05 -7.17
C SER A 399 26.03 -18.87 -5.65
N ASP A 400 24.89 -18.39 -5.21
CA ASP A 400 24.58 -18.15 -3.81
C ASP A 400 23.15 -18.65 -3.57
N ARG A 401 22.87 -19.12 -2.35
CA ARG A 401 21.57 -19.71 -2.04
C ARG A 401 20.43 -18.69 -2.13
N ASP A 402 20.73 -17.44 -1.80
CA ASP A 402 19.77 -16.34 -1.78
C ASP A 402 19.66 -15.67 -3.15
N ALA A 403 20.78 -15.23 -3.70
CA ALA A 403 20.84 -14.51 -4.98
C ALA A 403 20.67 -15.42 -6.22
N GLY A 404 20.97 -16.68 -6.12
CA GLY A 404 21.01 -17.57 -7.29
C GLY A 404 22.33 -17.43 -8.05
N GLY A 405 22.34 -16.70 -9.18
CA GLY A 405 23.57 -16.35 -9.93
C GLY A 405 24.27 -15.15 -9.29
N LEU A 406 25.57 -15.04 -9.50
CA LEU A 406 26.34 -13.86 -9.14
C LEU A 406 27.64 -13.77 -9.96
N VAL A 407 28.22 -12.60 -10.00
CA VAL A 407 29.58 -12.42 -10.53
C VAL A 407 30.50 -11.89 -9.43
N SER A 408 31.75 -12.39 -9.43
CA SER A 408 32.77 -12.02 -8.44
C SER A 408 34.05 -11.54 -9.14
N ARG A 409 34.72 -10.56 -8.54
CA ARG A 409 36.08 -10.24 -8.92
C ARG A 409 37.05 -11.23 -8.26
N THR A 410 37.86 -11.91 -9.05
CA THR A 410 38.90 -12.87 -8.58
C THR A 410 40.24 -12.20 -8.35
N GLY A 411 40.54 -11.06 -9.00
CA GLY A 411 41.75 -10.29 -8.82
C GLY A 411 41.79 -9.48 -7.54
N ALA A 412 42.95 -9.33 -6.93
CA ALA A 412 43.19 -8.55 -5.72
C ALA A 412 43.83 -7.18 -5.99
N GLY A 413 43.93 -6.74 -7.24
CA GLY A 413 44.55 -5.49 -7.64
C GLY A 413 43.86 -4.25 -7.03
N ARG A 414 44.64 -3.23 -6.70
CA ARG A 414 44.13 -1.97 -6.13
C ARG A 414 43.49 -1.04 -7.19
N GLU A 415 43.86 -1.23 -8.44
CA GLU A 415 43.27 -0.50 -9.58
C GLU A 415 41.86 -1.02 -9.87
N ALA A 416 40.99 -0.13 -10.39
CA ALA A 416 39.64 -0.50 -10.72
C ALA A 416 39.57 -1.42 -11.96
N GLY A 417 38.91 -2.56 -11.78
CA GLY A 417 38.42 -3.38 -12.87
C GLY A 417 36.92 -3.17 -13.04
N TYR A 418 36.45 -3.23 -14.27
CA TYR A 418 35.03 -3.00 -14.61
C TYR A 418 34.50 -4.23 -15.37
N LEU A 419 33.23 -4.53 -15.14
CA LEU A 419 32.44 -5.45 -15.94
C LEU A 419 31.18 -4.69 -16.41
N VAL A 420 31.12 -4.40 -17.72
CA VAL A 420 30.05 -3.53 -18.25
C VAL A 420 29.13 -4.29 -19.19
N SER A 421 27.87 -3.85 -19.22
CA SER A 421 26.80 -4.46 -20.00
C SER A 421 27.06 -4.47 -21.50
N PRO A 422 26.48 -5.43 -22.26
CA PRO A 422 26.61 -5.47 -23.72
C PRO A 422 25.95 -4.29 -24.41
N GLY A 423 24.81 -3.82 -23.90
CA GLY A 423 24.08 -2.66 -24.39
C GLY A 423 24.33 -1.39 -23.57
N THR A 424 23.84 -0.27 -24.05
CA THR A 424 23.89 1.01 -23.36
C THR A 424 22.53 1.39 -22.78
N ALA A 425 22.52 1.99 -21.60
CA ALA A 425 21.36 2.65 -21.03
C ALA A 425 21.26 4.11 -21.51
N PRO A 426 20.06 4.73 -21.51
CA PRO A 426 19.88 6.11 -21.93
C PRO A 426 20.54 7.11 -20.96
N ALA A 427 20.72 8.37 -21.39
CA ALA A 427 21.29 9.42 -20.55
C ALA A 427 20.44 9.74 -19.30
N ARG A 428 19.12 9.60 -19.41
CA ARG A 428 18.19 9.68 -18.28
C ARG A 428 17.94 8.24 -17.81
N VAL A 429 18.68 7.80 -16.83
CA VAL A 429 18.77 6.40 -16.42
C VAL A 429 18.53 6.23 -14.92
N ARG A 430 17.86 5.14 -14.55
CA ARG A 430 18.01 4.50 -13.26
C ARG A 430 18.80 3.22 -13.46
N ALA A 431 19.89 3.10 -12.73
CA ALA A 431 20.69 1.88 -12.69
C ALA A 431 20.74 1.34 -11.26
N GLU A 432 20.83 0.04 -11.12
CA GLU A 432 20.97 -0.60 -9.82
C GLU A 432 21.85 -1.85 -9.89
N ALA A 433 22.38 -2.23 -8.74
CA ALA A 433 23.06 -3.50 -8.53
C ALA A 433 22.88 -3.94 -7.08
N ASP A 434 22.73 -5.24 -6.85
CA ASP A 434 22.97 -5.82 -5.54
C ASP A 434 24.47 -6.08 -5.40
N LEU A 435 25.10 -5.44 -4.43
CA LEU A 435 26.54 -5.50 -4.17
C LEU A 435 26.84 -6.09 -2.81
N ARG A 436 27.92 -6.86 -2.72
CA ARG A 436 28.46 -7.41 -1.47
C ARG A 436 29.99 -7.33 -1.49
N VAL A 437 30.58 -6.92 -0.38
CA VAL A 437 32.04 -6.79 -0.22
C VAL A 437 32.50 -7.65 0.95
N THR A 438 33.08 -8.81 0.68
CA THR A 438 33.46 -9.80 1.70
C THR A 438 34.85 -9.56 2.30
N ALA A 439 35.78 -8.94 1.56
CA ALA A 439 37.13 -8.66 2.02
C ALA A 439 37.29 -7.22 2.52
N ALA A 440 37.98 -7.02 3.65
CA ALA A 440 38.14 -5.71 4.32
C ALA A 440 38.81 -4.63 3.43
N GLY A 441 39.72 -5.02 2.56
CA GLY A 441 40.41 -4.10 1.62
C GLY A 441 39.71 -3.92 0.27
N GLY A 442 38.49 -4.48 0.12
CA GLY A 442 37.74 -4.46 -1.15
C GLY A 442 36.76 -3.31 -1.24
N SER A 443 36.37 -2.97 -2.46
CA SER A 443 35.26 -2.06 -2.77
C SER A 443 34.51 -2.58 -4.01
N ALA A 444 33.19 -2.45 -3.99
CA ALA A 444 32.32 -2.75 -5.14
C ALA A 444 31.56 -1.49 -5.54
N GLY A 445 31.33 -1.27 -6.83
CA GLY A 445 30.65 -0.07 -7.31
C GLY A 445 29.67 -0.34 -8.42
N LEU A 446 28.58 0.43 -8.46
CA LEU A 446 27.66 0.55 -9.57
C LEU A 446 28.22 1.57 -10.58
N VAL A 447 28.27 1.18 -11.85
CA VAL A 447 28.78 2.01 -12.96
C VAL A 447 27.65 2.51 -13.82
N LEU A 448 27.66 3.78 -14.17
CA LEU A 448 26.71 4.44 -15.09
C LEU A 448 27.46 5.25 -16.15
N ALA A 449 26.79 5.49 -17.27
CA ALA A 449 27.26 6.35 -18.37
C ALA A 449 28.67 6.02 -18.83
N HIS A 450 29.10 4.76 -18.69
CA HIS A 450 30.46 4.34 -19.02
C HIS A 450 30.67 4.33 -20.53
N GLN A 451 31.71 5.05 -20.99
CA GLN A 451 32.26 4.99 -22.33
C GLN A 451 33.62 4.24 -22.30
N ASP A 452 34.48 4.69 -21.41
CA ASP A 452 35.78 4.13 -21.08
C ASP A 452 36.15 4.47 -19.61
N ALA A 453 37.37 4.12 -19.20
CA ALA A 453 37.84 4.38 -17.83
C ALA A 453 37.98 5.87 -17.49
N GLY A 454 38.02 6.76 -18.48
CA GLY A 454 38.11 8.22 -18.31
C GLY A 454 36.77 8.93 -18.36
N ASP A 455 35.69 8.25 -18.78
CA ASP A 455 34.36 8.84 -18.98
C ASP A 455 33.28 7.94 -18.39
N GLN A 456 32.94 8.19 -17.11
CA GLN A 456 31.99 7.37 -16.36
C GLN A 456 31.57 7.99 -15.03
N ILE A 457 30.50 7.45 -14.45
CA ILE A 457 30.07 7.69 -13.07
C ILE A 457 30.14 6.36 -12.32
N VAL A 458 30.75 6.35 -11.13
CA VAL A 458 30.79 5.16 -10.27
C VAL A 458 30.31 5.50 -8.88
N ALA A 459 29.35 4.72 -8.37
CA ALA A 459 28.89 4.76 -6.99
C ALA A 459 29.45 3.56 -6.23
N TRP A 460 30.44 3.81 -5.38
CA TRP A 460 31.21 2.79 -4.66
C TRP A 460 30.65 2.51 -3.27
N LEU A 461 30.49 1.26 -2.90
CA LEU A 461 30.55 0.78 -1.53
C LEU A 461 32.03 0.59 -1.17
N ASP A 462 32.60 1.56 -0.52
CA ASP A 462 34.04 1.62 -0.20
C ASP A 462 34.28 1.13 1.23
N ARG A 463 34.57 -0.15 1.38
CA ARG A 463 34.74 -0.78 2.71
C ARG A 463 35.91 -0.22 3.50
N PRO A 464 37.10 0.10 2.88
CA PRO A 464 38.21 0.70 3.61
C PRO A 464 37.88 2.01 4.31
N THR A 465 36.98 2.82 3.77
CA THR A 465 36.55 4.10 4.38
C THR A 465 35.18 4.05 5.02
N ASN A 466 34.50 2.91 5.00
CA ASN A 466 33.12 2.72 5.45
C ASN A 466 32.18 3.78 4.87
N SER A 467 32.20 3.97 3.55
CA SER A 467 31.50 5.06 2.90
C SER A 467 30.85 4.66 1.58
N LEU A 468 29.72 5.32 1.25
CA LEU A 468 29.25 5.47 -0.11
C LEU A 468 30.05 6.59 -0.78
N VAL A 469 30.74 6.28 -1.86
CA VAL A 469 31.56 7.27 -2.58
C VAL A 469 31.09 7.36 -4.02
N THR A 470 30.74 8.57 -4.50
CA THR A 470 30.50 8.82 -5.92
C THR A 470 31.72 9.48 -6.54
N ASP A 471 32.16 8.94 -7.67
CA ASP A 471 33.28 9.43 -8.47
C ASP A 471 32.79 9.70 -9.89
N VAL A 472 33.03 10.88 -10.42
CA VAL A 472 32.62 11.31 -11.76
C VAL A 472 33.86 11.62 -12.54
N LEU A 473 34.10 10.93 -13.64
CA LEU A 473 35.21 11.11 -14.54
C LEU A 473 34.72 11.63 -15.90
N VAL A 474 35.38 12.66 -16.42
CA VAL A 474 35.14 13.25 -17.74
C VAL A 474 36.46 13.57 -18.39
N ASN A 475 36.70 13.01 -19.57
CA ASN A 475 37.95 13.15 -20.35
C ASN A 475 39.21 12.79 -19.51
N GLY A 476 39.14 11.72 -18.73
CA GLY A 476 40.21 11.24 -17.86
C GLY A 476 40.46 12.09 -16.60
N ARG A 477 39.65 13.10 -16.32
CA ARG A 477 39.80 13.99 -15.18
C ARG A 477 38.62 13.81 -14.20
N SER A 478 38.93 13.82 -12.89
CA SER A 478 37.86 13.81 -11.88
C SER A 478 37.08 15.12 -11.95
N ALA A 479 35.79 15.02 -12.21
CA ALA A 479 34.82 16.10 -12.09
C ALA A 479 34.23 16.20 -10.67
N GLY A 480 34.88 15.55 -9.71
CA GLY A 480 34.58 15.58 -8.28
C GLY A 480 34.24 14.23 -7.68
N ARG A 481 34.80 14.01 -6.51
CA ARG A 481 34.54 12.85 -5.64
C ARG A 481 33.75 13.33 -4.43
N ARG A 482 32.70 12.55 -4.03
CA ARG A 482 31.92 12.83 -2.82
C ARG A 482 31.80 11.56 -2.00
N SER A 483 31.95 11.69 -0.68
CA SER A 483 31.83 10.59 0.28
C SER A 483 30.69 10.87 1.25
N THR A 484 29.92 9.84 1.58
CA THR A 484 28.89 9.84 2.64
C THR A 484 29.17 8.62 3.53
N PRO A 485 29.34 8.81 4.85
CA PRO A 485 29.57 7.69 5.76
C PRO A 485 28.40 6.68 5.71
N LEU A 486 28.74 5.41 5.76
CA LEU A 486 27.79 4.33 6.03
C LEU A 486 27.65 4.11 7.55
N PRO A 487 26.55 3.51 8.03
CA PRO A 487 26.39 3.18 9.43
C PRO A 487 27.59 2.43 10.00
N SER A 488 27.94 2.67 11.27
CA SER A 488 29.04 1.97 11.94
C SER A 488 28.85 0.46 12.02
N GLY A 489 27.58 0.00 12.09
CA GLY A 489 27.17 -1.40 12.07
C GLY A 489 26.90 -1.96 10.66
N PHE A 490 27.34 -1.31 9.58
CA PHE A 490 27.07 -1.73 8.23
C PHE A 490 27.59 -3.14 7.94
N GLN A 491 26.67 -4.04 7.56
CA GLN A 491 26.97 -5.46 7.34
C GLN A 491 27.52 -5.69 5.94
N TRP A 492 28.84 -5.64 5.81
CA TRP A 492 29.57 -5.77 4.54
C TRP A 492 29.41 -7.13 3.86
N GLY A 493 29.19 -8.19 4.64
CA GLY A 493 28.96 -9.55 4.14
C GLY A 493 27.55 -9.83 3.64
N ALA A 494 26.60 -8.91 3.84
CA ALA A 494 25.23 -9.01 3.36
C ALA A 494 25.06 -8.28 2.03
N TRP A 495 24.10 -8.72 1.22
CA TRP A 495 23.74 -8.03 -0.01
C TRP A 495 23.17 -6.63 0.29
N ARG A 496 23.57 -5.64 -0.48
CA ARG A 496 23.05 -4.27 -0.44
C ARG A 496 22.67 -3.82 -1.85
N ASN A 497 21.48 -3.30 -2.00
CA ASN A 497 21.12 -2.63 -3.23
C ASN A 497 21.76 -1.24 -3.27
N VAL A 498 22.43 -0.95 -4.36
CA VAL A 498 22.88 0.40 -4.72
C VAL A 498 22.10 0.82 -5.95
N ALA A 499 21.26 1.82 -5.80
CA ALA A 499 20.50 2.40 -6.90
C ALA A 499 20.99 3.82 -7.19
N ALA A 500 21.10 4.17 -8.46
CA ALA A 500 21.52 5.50 -8.90
C ALA A 500 20.56 6.02 -9.97
N GLU A 501 20.04 7.22 -9.75
CA GLU A 501 19.20 7.95 -10.71
C GLU A 501 19.95 9.15 -11.27
N LEU A 502 20.04 9.22 -12.59
CA LEU A 502 20.58 10.38 -13.31
C LEU A 502 19.44 11.09 -14.04
N ARG A 503 18.97 12.18 -13.44
CA ARG A 503 17.86 13.02 -13.92
C ARG A 503 18.39 14.38 -14.37
N GLY A 504 18.71 14.50 -15.67
CA GLY A 504 19.52 15.63 -16.13
C GLY A 504 20.86 15.62 -15.38
N THR A 505 21.30 16.76 -14.87
CA THR A 505 22.54 16.88 -14.10
C THR A 505 22.42 16.44 -12.63
N ARG A 506 21.24 16.11 -12.15
CA ARG A 506 21.04 15.63 -10.77
C ARG A 506 21.29 14.13 -10.69
N LEU A 507 22.33 13.74 -9.98
CA LEU A 507 22.63 12.35 -9.60
C LEU A 507 22.16 12.14 -8.15
N THR A 508 21.29 11.13 -7.95
CA THR A 508 20.93 10.63 -6.62
C THR A 508 21.36 9.18 -6.52
N VAL A 509 22.05 8.82 -5.44
CA VAL A 509 22.48 7.44 -5.15
C VAL A 509 21.97 7.05 -3.77
N GLU A 510 21.41 5.86 -3.68
CA GLU A 510 20.89 5.27 -2.45
C GLU A 510 21.51 3.90 -2.19
N VAL A 511 21.72 3.60 -0.90
CA VAL A 511 22.14 2.28 -0.44
C VAL A 511 21.06 1.75 0.50
N SER A 512 20.40 0.68 0.12
CA SER A 512 19.37 0.01 0.91
C SER A 512 19.64 -1.49 1.05
N ALA A 513 18.87 -2.16 1.88
CA ALA A 513 18.88 -3.62 1.96
C ALA A 513 17.89 -4.25 0.96
N ASP A 514 16.69 -3.71 0.87
CA ASP A 514 15.52 -4.33 0.22
C ASP A 514 14.74 -3.44 -0.75
N ARG A 515 15.18 -2.21 -1.03
CA ARG A 515 14.54 -1.25 -1.96
C ARG A 515 13.19 -0.72 -1.51
N LEU A 516 12.92 -0.68 -0.20
CA LEU A 516 11.61 -0.28 0.35
C LEU A 516 11.62 1.16 0.91
N HIS A 517 12.33 2.08 0.28
CA HIS A 517 12.46 3.49 0.71
C HIS A 517 13.03 3.67 2.12
N ASP A 518 13.87 2.77 2.55
CA ASP A 518 14.56 2.74 3.83
C ASP A 518 16.08 2.77 3.65
N ALA A 519 16.56 3.59 2.71
CA ALA A 519 17.98 3.74 2.42
C ALA A 519 18.79 4.14 3.65
N VAL A 520 19.80 3.35 4.00
CA VAL A 520 20.72 3.63 5.13
C VAL A 520 21.72 4.73 4.81
N ALA A 521 21.91 5.04 3.53
CA ALA A 521 22.71 6.18 3.06
C ALA A 521 22.14 6.68 1.73
N THR A 522 22.06 8.00 1.60
CA THR A 522 21.63 8.69 0.38
C THR A 522 22.61 9.80 0.05
N GLN A 523 22.96 9.95 -1.22
CA GLN A 523 23.80 11.03 -1.71
C GLN A 523 23.21 11.67 -2.95
N THR A 524 22.94 12.98 -2.91
CA THR A 524 22.49 13.76 -4.06
C THR A 524 23.53 14.80 -4.41
N ARG A 525 23.85 14.91 -5.71
CA ARG A 525 24.80 15.91 -6.23
C ARG A 525 24.46 16.34 -7.65
N THR A 526 24.97 17.49 -8.07
CA THR A 526 25.01 17.90 -9.47
C THR A 526 26.26 17.35 -10.13
N VAL A 527 26.13 16.80 -11.34
CA VAL A 527 27.22 16.38 -12.20
C VAL A 527 27.33 17.31 -13.41
N PRO A 528 28.49 17.43 -14.08
CA PRO A 528 28.59 18.22 -15.31
C PRO A 528 27.68 17.67 -16.42
N ASP A 529 27.19 18.54 -17.30
CA ASP A 529 26.39 18.16 -18.48
C ASP A 529 27.13 17.13 -19.37
N SER A 530 28.44 17.25 -19.46
CA SER A 530 29.29 16.30 -20.20
C SER A 530 29.29 14.88 -19.64
N ALA A 531 28.90 14.70 -18.39
CA ALA A 531 28.73 13.36 -17.78
C ALA A 531 27.32 12.78 -18.04
N VAL A 532 26.37 13.58 -18.53
CA VAL A 532 24.99 13.17 -18.80
C VAL A 532 24.89 12.63 -20.21
N ARG A 533 25.11 11.33 -20.36
CA ARG A 533 25.12 10.66 -21.68
C ARG A 533 24.61 9.24 -21.59
N ALA A 534 24.14 8.70 -22.71
CA ALA A 534 23.92 7.26 -22.84
C ALA A 534 25.26 6.52 -22.72
N GLY A 535 25.28 5.40 -22.07
CA GLY A 535 26.49 4.62 -21.86
C GLY A 535 26.22 3.26 -21.24
N HIS A 536 27.25 2.44 -21.14
CA HIS A 536 27.12 1.15 -20.48
C HIS A 536 26.86 1.33 -18.99
N VAL A 537 26.05 0.42 -18.41
CA VAL A 537 25.95 0.22 -16.96
C VAL A 537 26.80 -0.99 -16.59
N GLY A 538 27.12 -1.14 -15.32
CA GLY A 538 27.90 -2.28 -14.89
C GLY A 538 28.36 -2.20 -13.46
N ILE A 539 29.37 -2.97 -13.15
CA ILE A 539 30.00 -3.04 -11.85
C ILE A 539 31.49 -2.68 -11.95
N ALA A 540 31.98 -2.05 -10.91
CA ALA A 540 33.38 -1.77 -10.68
C ALA A 540 33.84 -2.48 -9.41
N ALA A 541 35.10 -2.88 -9.38
CA ALA A 541 35.69 -3.48 -8.20
C ALA A 541 37.16 -3.07 -8.00
N ARG A 542 37.54 -2.89 -6.72
CA ARG A 542 38.92 -2.71 -6.26
C ARG A 542 39.20 -3.69 -5.14
N GLY A 543 40.42 -4.23 -5.11
CA GLY A 543 40.77 -5.26 -4.13
C GLY A 543 39.99 -6.56 -4.34
N ALA A 544 40.04 -7.44 -3.35
CA ALA A 544 39.35 -8.73 -3.39
C ALA A 544 37.95 -8.66 -2.78
N GLY A 545 37.12 -9.69 -3.07
CA GLY A 545 35.87 -9.94 -2.38
C GLY A 545 34.67 -9.09 -2.81
N ALA A 546 34.77 -8.41 -3.95
CA ALA A 546 33.61 -7.73 -4.56
C ALA A 546 32.73 -8.76 -5.29
N GLN A 547 31.45 -8.74 -5.00
CA GLN A 547 30.43 -9.58 -5.62
C GLN A 547 29.24 -8.73 -6.03
N ALA A 548 28.58 -9.09 -7.14
CA ALA A 548 27.43 -8.40 -7.66
C ALA A 548 26.41 -9.35 -8.27
N ASP A 549 25.15 -8.94 -8.17
CA ASP A 549 24.01 -9.54 -8.84
C ASP A 549 22.95 -8.46 -9.15
N ASN A 550 21.91 -8.82 -9.90
CA ASN A 550 20.82 -7.93 -10.27
C ASN A 550 21.28 -6.57 -10.82
N VAL A 551 22.25 -6.61 -11.73
CA VAL A 551 22.89 -5.41 -12.30
C VAL A 551 22.18 -4.99 -13.57
N GLY A 552 21.71 -3.75 -13.64
CA GLY A 552 21.07 -3.25 -14.85
C GLY A 552 20.75 -1.78 -14.83
N GLY A 553 20.34 -1.29 -15.99
CA GLY A 553 19.90 0.07 -16.17
C GLY A 553 18.73 0.16 -17.16
N VAL A 554 17.84 1.11 -16.88
CA VAL A 554 16.65 1.35 -17.66
C VAL A 554 16.36 2.85 -17.69
N ARG A 555 15.58 3.29 -18.68
CA ARG A 555 15.09 4.65 -18.74
C ARG A 555 14.36 5.02 -17.43
N LEU A 556 14.80 6.10 -16.81
CA LEU A 556 14.16 6.65 -15.62
C LEU A 556 12.71 7.10 -15.96
N TYR A 557 11.75 6.78 -15.09
CA TYR A 557 10.36 7.18 -15.28
C TYR A 557 10.17 8.70 -15.41
N THR A 558 9.05 9.11 -15.99
CA THR A 558 8.65 10.52 -16.05
C THR A 558 7.57 10.76 -15.00
N PRO A 559 7.80 11.60 -13.99
CA PRO A 559 6.80 11.92 -12.99
C PRO A 559 5.54 12.55 -13.62
N VAL A 560 4.40 12.19 -13.10
CA VAL A 560 3.15 12.94 -13.29
C VAL A 560 3.16 14.11 -12.30
N THR A 561 2.84 15.29 -12.79
CA THR A 561 2.93 16.55 -12.01
C THR A 561 1.58 17.21 -11.76
N GLU A 562 0.52 16.71 -12.38
CA GLU A 562 -0.82 17.28 -12.26
C GLU A 562 -1.81 16.20 -11.79
N ARG A 563 -2.68 16.59 -10.87
CA ARG A 563 -3.79 15.74 -10.41
C ARG A 563 -4.90 15.69 -11.46
N VAL A 564 -5.60 14.57 -11.50
CA VAL A 564 -6.92 14.49 -12.13
C VAL A 564 -7.82 15.51 -11.43
N PRO A 565 -8.54 16.37 -12.16
CA PRO A 565 -9.39 17.37 -11.56
C PRO A 565 -10.46 16.76 -10.66
N ASP A 566 -10.63 17.33 -9.47
CA ASP A 566 -11.78 17.03 -8.61
C ASP A 566 -13.08 17.57 -9.22
N PRO A 567 -14.27 17.07 -8.80
CA PRO A 567 -15.55 17.59 -9.25
C PRO A 567 -15.64 19.10 -9.09
N ARG A 568 -15.93 19.80 -10.17
CA ARG A 568 -16.05 21.27 -10.21
C ARG A 568 -17.51 21.70 -10.11
N THR A 569 -17.73 22.88 -9.52
CA THR A 569 -19.03 23.54 -9.55
C THR A 569 -19.19 24.28 -10.88
N GLY A 570 -20.21 23.94 -11.63
CA GLY A 570 -20.67 24.70 -12.79
C GLY A 570 -21.57 25.88 -12.40
N PRO A 571 -22.45 26.34 -13.27
CA PRO A 571 -23.45 27.38 -12.95
C PRO A 571 -24.37 26.98 -11.79
N GLN A 572 -24.70 27.94 -10.92
CA GLN A 572 -25.62 27.70 -9.82
C GLN A 572 -27.05 27.41 -10.31
N LEU A 573 -27.64 26.35 -9.79
CA LEU A 573 -29.00 25.94 -10.03
C LEU A 573 -29.92 26.44 -8.91
N SER A 574 -30.28 27.72 -8.92
CA SER A 574 -30.98 28.40 -7.82
C SER A 574 -32.30 27.77 -7.44
N LEU A 575 -33.00 27.09 -8.38
CA LEU A 575 -34.23 26.35 -8.09
C LEU A 575 -34.03 25.17 -7.12
N TYR A 576 -32.80 24.73 -6.92
CA TYR A 576 -32.43 23.60 -6.07
C TYR A 576 -31.63 24.04 -4.83
N GLY A 577 -31.65 25.35 -4.51
CA GLY A 577 -30.93 25.94 -3.39
C GLY A 577 -31.82 26.81 -2.52
N ASP A 578 -31.25 27.28 -1.38
CA ASP A 578 -31.85 28.23 -0.46
C ASP A 578 -30.76 28.97 0.30
N GLU A 579 -30.84 30.30 0.39
CA GLU A 579 -29.92 31.13 1.16
C GLU A 579 -30.43 31.37 2.60
N PHE A 580 -31.63 30.89 2.94
CA PHE A 580 -32.29 31.03 4.24
C PHE A 580 -32.43 32.45 4.78
N ASP A 581 -32.41 33.44 3.90
CA ASP A 581 -32.55 34.88 4.24
C ASP A 581 -34.00 35.32 4.44
N GLY A 582 -34.97 34.43 4.17
CA GLY A 582 -36.39 34.64 4.39
C GLY A 582 -36.87 34.24 5.80
N PRO A 583 -38.14 34.58 6.14
CA PRO A 583 -38.74 34.20 7.44
C PRO A 583 -39.02 32.69 7.58
N ALA A 584 -38.91 31.93 6.49
CA ALA A 584 -39.05 30.49 6.43
C ALA A 584 -38.26 29.98 5.24
N PRO A 585 -37.88 28.66 5.20
CA PRO A 585 -37.31 28.05 4.00
C PRO A 585 -38.25 28.22 2.80
N ASN A 586 -37.71 28.33 1.59
CA ASN A 586 -38.52 28.50 0.39
C ASN A 586 -39.45 27.30 0.13
N SER A 587 -40.44 27.45 -0.75
CA SER A 587 -41.52 26.48 -0.97
C SER A 587 -41.08 25.13 -1.54
N GLY A 588 -39.79 24.97 -1.90
CA GLY A 588 -39.25 23.70 -2.41
C GLY A 588 -38.97 22.65 -1.35
N TRP A 589 -38.97 23.01 -0.09
CA TRP A 589 -38.67 22.12 1.03
C TRP A 589 -39.89 21.38 1.59
N SER A 590 -39.63 20.15 2.00
CA SER A 590 -40.65 19.30 2.68
C SER A 590 -39.95 18.43 3.74
N TRP A 591 -40.74 17.92 4.69
CA TRP A 591 -40.24 17.07 5.75
C TRP A 591 -40.57 15.60 5.53
N VAL A 592 -39.62 14.73 5.84
CA VAL A 592 -39.89 13.34 6.18
C VAL A 592 -40.03 13.27 7.71
N ARG A 593 -41.09 12.65 8.21
CA ARG A 593 -41.43 12.51 9.66
C ARG A 593 -41.78 13.83 10.40
N GLY A 594 -42.14 14.87 9.62
CA GLY A 594 -42.53 16.14 10.19
C GLY A 594 -41.36 17.03 10.65
N PRO A 595 -41.63 18.29 10.99
CA PRO A 595 -40.56 19.20 11.40
C PRO A 595 -39.98 18.82 12.77
N ALA A 596 -38.66 18.89 12.90
CA ALA A 596 -38.00 18.79 14.20
C ALA A 596 -38.39 19.98 15.09
N THR A 597 -38.60 19.72 16.39
CA THR A 597 -38.95 20.76 17.35
C THR A 597 -37.88 21.84 17.41
N GLY A 598 -38.27 23.11 17.23
CA GLY A 598 -37.35 24.25 17.22
C GLY A 598 -36.61 24.49 15.89
N ALA A 599 -36.94 23.72 14.85
CA ALA A 599 -36.40 23.98 13.51
C ALA A 599 -37.06 25.20 12.86
N GLY A 600 -36.24 25.99 12.11
CA GLY A 600 -36.73 27.16 11.38
C GLY A 600 -35.59 28.10 10.95
N THR A 601 -35.94 29.18 10.25
CA THR A 601 -34.95 30.21 9.86
C THR A 601 -34.74 31.20 11.00
N SER A 602 -33.51 31.58 11.25
CA SER A 602 -33.14 32.57 12.25
C SER A 602 -31.74 33.17 11.96
N GLY A 603 -31.69 34.48 11.80
CA GLY A 603 -30.42 35.20 11.62
C GLY A 603 -29.71 34.91 10.28
N GLY A 604 -30.48 34.55 9.24
CA GLY A 604 -29.93 34.22 7.92
C GLY A 604 -29.42 32.77 7.82
N ASP A 605 -29.72 31.92 8.79
CA ASP A 605 -29.39 30.48 8.79
C ASP A 605 -30.69 29.67 8.91
N PHE A 606 -30.68 28.45 8.38
CA PHE A 606 -31.64 27.44 8.80
C PHE A 606 -31.12 26.74 10.06
N VAL A 607 -31.88 26.84 11.14
CA VAL A 607 -31.56 26.30 12.47
C VAL A 607 -32.22 24.95 12.62
N LEU A 608 -31.45 23.91 12.96
CA LEU A 608 -31.93 22.55 13.15
C LEU A 608 -31.34 21.96 14.45
N PRO A 609 -32.10 21.90 15.54
CA PRO A 609 -31.65 21.21 16.75
C PRO A 609 -31.37 19.72 16.50
N THR A 610 -30.33 19.19 17.13
CA THR A 610 -30.09 17.75 17.10
C THR A 610 -31.17 16.98 17.85
N GLN A 611 -31.52 15.82 17.35
CA GLN A 611 -32.63 14.99 17.82
C GLN A 611 -32.08 13.70 18.46
N ASN A 612 -32.77 13.19 19.50
CA ASN A 612 -32.61 11.81 19.96
C ASN A 612 -33.31 10.87 18.97
N ALA A 613 -32.78 10.81 17.77
CA ALA A 613 -33.35 10.12 16.62
C ALA A 613 -32.27 9.67 15.66
N GLU A 614 -32.53 8.63 14.94
CA GLU A 614 -31.59 7.97 14.04
C GLU A 614 -32.08 8.00 12.58
N LEU A 615 -31.11 7.93 11.68
CA LEU A 615 -31.26 7.53 10.28
C LEU A 615 -30.18 6.49 10.01
N ASN A 616 -30.50 5.23 10.30
CA ASN A 616 -29.55 4.11 10.25
C ASN A 616 -30.27 2.77 10.34
N LEU A 617 -30.09 1.90 9.35
CA LEU A 617 -30.61 0.54 9.25
C LEU A 617 -32.14 0.50 9.54
N GLY A 618 -32.60 -0.33 10.44
CA GLY A 618 -34.02 -0.42 10.84
C GLY A 618 -34.49 0.66 11.79
N THR A 619 -33.66 1.66 12.16
CA THR A 619 -33.99 2.73 13.07
C THR A 619 -34.04 4.07 12.33
N ASN A 620 -35.19 4.39 11.75
CA ASN A 620 -35.43 5.58 10.95
C ASN A 620 -36.44 6.52 11.60
N THR A 621 -35.97 7.28 12.57
CA THR A 621 -36.82 8.16 13.40
C THR A 621 -36.50 9.65 13.24
N ALA A 622 -35.33 10.01 12.68
CA ALA A 622 -34.90 11.39 12.52
C ALA A 622 -35.74 12.13 11.47
N SER A 623 -36.10 13.39 11.76
CA SER A 623 -36.69 14.29 10.77
C SER A 623 -35.68 14.69 9.73
N VAL A 624 -36.03 14.62 8.44
CA VAL A 624 -35.21 15.05 7.33
C VAL A 624 -35.89 16.18 6.58
N LEU A 625 -35.31 17.37 6.59
CA LEU A 625 -35.74 18.46 5.72
C LEU A 625 -35.15 18.25 4.34
N ASN A 626 -35.97 18.11 3.31
CA ASN A 626 -35.45 17.77 1.98
C ASN A 626 -36.22 18.48 0.84
N ARG A 627 -35.59 18.51 -0.32
CA ARG A 627 -36.15 19.05 -1.58
C ARG A 627 -35.73 18.17 -2.76
N PRO A 628 -36.41 18.19 -3.92
CA PRO A 628 -35.98 17.48 -5.11
C PRO A 628 -34.54 17.85 -5.49
N ALA A 629 -33.74 16.88 -5.91
CA ALA A 629 -32.44 17.10 -6.52
C ALA A 629 -32.55 17.24 -8.06
N PRO A 630 -31.59 17.86 -8.75
CA PRO A 630 -31.50 17.81 -10.21
C PRO A 630 -31.41 16.37 -10.72
N SER A 631 -31.91 16.10 -11.93
CA SER A 631 -31.85 14.76 -12.52
C SER A 631 -30.47 14.40 -13.11
N GLY A 632 -29.68 15.41 -13.56
CA GLY A 632 -28.32 15.24 -14.09
C GLY A 632 -27.24 15.32 -13.01
N ASP A 633 -26.00 15.41 -13.44
CA ASP A 633 -24.84 15.61 -12.59
C ASP A 633 -24.94 16.95 -11.87
N PHE A 634 -24.58 16.97 -10.58
CA PHE A 634 -24.60 18.20 -9.79
C PHE A 634 -23.64 18.13 -8.61
N VAL A 635 -23.31 19.31 -8.08
CA VAL A 635 -22.64 19.48 -6.80
C VAL A 635 -23.56 20.25 -5.86
N VAL A 636 -23.85 19.72 -4.68
CA VAL A 636 -24.54 20.44 -3.62
C VAL A 636 -23.56 20.81 -2.50
N GLU A 637 -23.70 22.02 -1.99
CA GLU A 637 -22.84 22.60 -0.96
C GLU A 637 -23.67 23.23 0.15
N THR A 638 -23.19 23.11 1.38
CA THR A 638 -23.69 23.85 2.55
C THR A 638 -22.56 24.34 3.42
N LYS A 639 -22.78 25.46 4.11
CA LYS A 639 -21.98 25.93 5.23
C LYS A 639 -22.68 25.53 6.52
N LEU A 640 -22.07 24.68 7.31
CA LEU A 640 -22.59 24.18 8.58
C LEU A 640 -21.80 24.74 9.74
N SER A 641 -22.50 25.30 10.73
CA SER A 641 -21.93 25.64 12.03
C SER A 641 -22.66 24.86 13.10
N ILE A 642 -21.91 24.13 13.94
CA ILE A 642 -22.45 23.36 15.04
C ILE A 642 -21.42 23.28 16.17
N ALA A 643 -21.87 23.61 17.40
CA ALA A 643 -21.11 23.38 18.61
C ALA A 643 -21.62 22.08 19.25
N ASN A 644 -21.14 20.96 18.78
CA ASN A 644 -21.50 19.65 19.32
C ASN A 644 -20.47 19.21 20.36
N GLY A 645 -20.98 18.54 21.38
CA GLY A 645 -20.21 17.95 22.48
C GLY A 645 -20.20 16.42 22.39
N PRO A 646 -19.77 15.74 23.45
CA PRO A 646 -19.83 14.28 23.51
C PRO A 646 -21.28 13.77 23.38
N GLY A 647 -21.45 12.61 22.76
CA GLY A 647 -22.77 11.98 22.63
C GLY A 647 -23.22 11.63 21.22
N ASN A 648 -22.26 11.46 20.27
CA ASN A 648 -22.51 11.05 18.87
C ASN A 648 -23.43 12.03 18.08
N GLN A 649 -23.45 13.30 18.44
CA GLN A 649 -24.21 14.32 17.73
C GLN A 649 -23.70 14.46 16.29
N GLN A 650 -24.60 14.50 15.32
CA GLN A 650 -24.30 14.61 13.89
C GLN A 650 -25.18 15.65 13.22
N ALA A 651 -24.64 16.41 12.27
CA ALA A 651 -25.41 17.26 11.39
C ALA A 651 -24.74 17.41 10.02
N GLY A 652 -25.52 17.56 8.95
CA GLY A 652 -24.98 17.76 7.61
C GLY A 652 -25.96 17.52 6.48
N LEU A 653 -25.38 17.19 5.31
CA LEU A 653 -26.10 16.93 4.06
C LEU A 653 -26.47 15.44 3.92
N VAL A 654 -27.59 15.18 3.28
CA VAL A 654 -28.00 13.86 2.82
C VAL A 654 -28.51 13.93 1.37
N LEU A 655 -28.08 12.99 0.52
CA LEU A 655 -28.77 12.67 -0.72
C LEU A 655 -29.68 11.47 -0.41
N TYR A 656 -30.96 11.72 -0.35
CA TYR A 656 -31.97 10.84 0.20
C TYR A 656 -32.90 10.32 -0.89
N GLY A 657 -32.93 9.02 -1.10
CA GLY A 657 -33.95 8.33 -1.88
C GLY A 657 -35.14 7.93 -1.01
N ASP A 658 -34.84 7.12 -0.01
CA ASP A 658 -35.75 6.66 1.04
C ASP A 658 -34.92 6.27 2.29
N ASP A 659 -35.55 5.68 3.31
CA ASP A 659 -34.91 5.32 4.58
C ASP A 659 -33.84 4.23 4.45
N ASP A 660 -33.89 3.43 3.38
CA ASP A 660 -32.95 2.33 3.10
C ASP A 660 -32.03 2.65 1.91
N ARG A 661 -32.08 3.89 1.38
CA ARG A 661 -31.31 4.28 0.21
C ARG A 661 -30.89 5.75 0.26
N TYR A 662 -29.74 6.01 0.86
CA TYR A 662 -29.20 7.36 0.97
C TYR A 662 -27.66 7.35 1.11
N VAL A 663 -27.04 8.51 0.89
CA VAL A 663 -25.71 8.85 1.40
C VAL A 663 -25.82 10.10 2.26
N LYS A 664 -25.09 10.14 3.38
CA LYS A 664 -25.03 11.31 4.25
C LYS A 664 -23.60 11.75 4.50
N LEU A 665 -23.36 13.06 4.46
CA LEU A 665 -22.11 13.71 4.78
C LEU A 665 -22.33 14.63 5.98
N VAL A 666 -21.76 14.27 7.10
CA VAL A 666 -22.03 14.94 8.37
C VAL A 666 -20.75 15.32 9.11
N HIS A 667 -20.82 16.41 9.88
CA HIS A 667 -19.92 16.61 11.00
C HIS A 667 -20.43 15.78 12.17
N ALA A 668 -19.61 14.88 12.69
CA ALA A 668 -19.95 13.97 13.77
C ALA A 668 -18.94 14.04 14.91
N VAL A 669 -19.40 13.79 16.14
CA VAL A 669 -18.56 13.59 17.32
C VAL A 669 -18.62 12.12 17.69
N LEU A 670 -17.50 11.42 17.64
CA LEU A 670 -17.43 9.99 17.89
C LEU A 670 -16.51 9.70 19.09
N PRO A 671 -16.82 8.70 19.92
CA PRO A 671 -15.92 8.28 20.98
C PRO A 671 -14.64 7.65 20.38
N VAL A 672 -13.50 7.87 21.03
CA VAL A 672 -12.26 7.16 20.73
C VAL A 672 -12.25 5.88 21.56
N SER A 673 -12.17 4.72 20.89
CA SER A 673 -12.12 3.43 21.59
C SER A 673 -10.86 3.35 22.45
N HIS A 674 -10.94 2.65 23.58
CA HIS A 674 -9.85 2.46 24.53
C HIS A 674 -9.26 3.76 25.15
N LYS A 675 -9.92 4.91 24.96
CA LYS A 675 -9.52 6.19 25.58
C LYS A 675 -10.76 6.82 26.23
N ASP A 676 -11.07 6.38 27.46
CA ASP A 676 -12.26 6.79 28.20
C ASP A 676 -12.43 8.31 28.23
N GLY A 677 -13.61 8.78 27.84
CA GLY A 677 -13.98 10.19 27.83
C GLY A 677 -13.38 11.01 26.70
N GLN A 678 -12.54 10.43 25.83
CA GLN A 678 -12.04 11.13 24.64
C GLN A 678 -13.02 11.00 23.47
N VAL A 679 -13.14 12.09 22.72
CA VAL A 679 -13.94 12.14 21.50
C VAL A 679 -13.10 12.65 20.33
N THR A 680 -13.45 12.22 19.14
CA THR A 680 -12.90 12.73 17.89
C THR A 680 -13.99 13.44 17.10
N HIS A 681 -13.66 14.60 16.54
CA HIS A 681 -14.52 15.35 15.63
C HIS A 681 -14.19 14.94 14.20
N VAL A 682 -15.15 14.39 13.49
CA VAL A 682 -14.93 13.84 12.15
C VAL A 682 -15.92 14.41 11.14
N THR A 683 -15.51 14.46 9.89
CA THR A 683 -16.41 14.51 8.75
C THR A 683 -16.64 13.07 8.31
N GLU A 684 -17.87 12.58 8.51
CA GLU A 684 -18.27 11.21 8.18
C GLU A 684 -19.09 11.20 6.90
N PHE A 685 -18.68 10.35 5.94
CA PHE A 685 -19.42 10.10 4.71
C PHE A 685 -19.90 8.66 4.70
N ALA A 686 -21.17 8.46 5.04
CA ALA A 686 -21.80 7.17 5.21
C ALA A 686 -22.85 6.91 4.12
N ARG A 687 -23.13 5.63 3.90
CA ARG A 687 -24.12 5.15 2.96
C ARG A 687 -25.06 4.14 3.61
N GLU A 688 -26.31 4.14 3.21
CA GLU A 688 -27.24 3.02 3.36
C GLU A 688 -27.78 2.62 1.99
N GLY A 689 -27.79 1.33 1.70
CA GLY A 689 -28.27 0.77 0.44
C GLY A 689 -28.20 -0.73 0.45
N ALA A 690 -28.90 -1.37 -0.50
CA ALA A 690 -28.91 -2.81 -0.62
C ALA A 690 -27.49 -3.36 -0.82
N LEU A 691 -27.14 -4.40 -0.09
CA LEU A 691 -25.92 -5.18 -0.31
C LEU A 691 -26.13 -6.22 -1.41
N PRO A 692 -25.08 -6.63 -2.13
CA PRO A 692 -25.12 -7.83 -2.96
C PRO A 692 -25.65 -9.02 -2.14
N ALA A 693 -26.35 -9.93 -2.81
CA ALA A 693 -27.15 -11.01 -2.20
C ALA A 693 -26.38 -12.01 -1.31
N ALA A 694 -25.05 -11.95 -1.24
CA ALA A 694 -24.23 -12.88 -0.47
C ALA A 694 -24.31 -12.67 1.06
N ARG A 695 -24.73 -11.49 1.53
CA ARG A 695 -24.93 -11.22 2.97
C ARG A 695 -26.40 -11.32 3.35
N PRO A 696 -26.81 -12.28 4.13
CA PRO A 696 -28.15 -12.33 4.68
C PRO A 696 -28.26 -11.43 5.94
N PRO A 697 -29.47 -11.04 6.29
CA PRO A 697 -30.65 -10.81 5.45
C PRO A 697 -30.58 -9.41 4.89
N ALA A 698 -31.05 -9.14 3.67
CA ALA A 698 -31.19 -7.82 3.07
C ALA A 698 -30.51 -6.67 3.87
N ALA A 699 -29.29 -6.92 4.28
CA ALA A 699 -28.60 -6.00 5.19
C ALA A 699 -28.22 -4.78 4.40
N ASN A 700 -28.64 -3.64 4.88
CA ASN A 700 -28.24 -2.37 4.32
C ASN A 700 -26.75 -2.14 4.57
N ALA A 701 -26.02 -1.74 3.54
CA ALA A 701 -24.62 -1.40 3.71
C ALA A 701 -24.50 -0.06 4.44
N TYR A 702 -23.74 -0.03 5.49
CA TYR A 702 -23.39 1.18 6.22
C TYR A 702 -21.89 1.18 6.52
N GLY A 703 -21.15 1.97 5.76
CA GLY A 703 -19.70 2.06 5.90
C GLY A 703 -19.23 3.51 5.85
N PRO A 704 -18.88 4.15 6.99
CA PRO A 704 -18.38 5.51 6.99
C PRO A 704 -17.01 5.61 6.35
N MET A 705 -16.81 6.65 5.55
CA MET A 705 -15.51 7.17 5.14
C MET A 705 -15.25 8.45 5.91
N PHE A 706 -14.10 8.57 6.58
CA PHE A 706 -13.72 9.77 7.32
C PHE A 706 -12.93 10.70 6.40
N GLY A 707 -13.52 11.84 6.03
CA GLY A 707 -12.89 12.89 5.20
C GLY A 707 -12.29 14.02 6.02
N GLY A 708 -11.78 15.06 5.40
CA GLY A 708 -11.09 16.25 5.91
C GLY A 708 -11.38 16.73 7.34
N ALA A 709 -10.58 17.67 7.82
CA ALA A 709 -10.64 18.16 9.20
C ALA A 709 -11.90 19.01 9.43
N PRO A 710 -12.80 18.68 10.38
CA PRO A 710 -13.90 19.51 10.75
C PRO A 710 -13.48 20.57 11.75
N GLY A 711 -14.10 21.77 11.62
CA GLY A 711 -14.06 22.81 12.63
C GLY A 711 -15.45 23.07 13.22
N ALA A 712 -15.60 24.05 14.08
CA ALA A 712 -16.91 24.52 14.55
C ALA A 712 -17.80 25.00 13.39
N THR A 713 -17.18 25.49 12.33
CA THR A 713 -17.81 25.76 11.03
C THR A 713 -17.09 24.95 9.96
N VAL A 714 -17.84 24.24 9.15
CA VAL A 714 -17.34 23.41 8.06
C VAL A 714 -18.21 23.60 6.81
N TRP A 715 -17.57 23.58 5.64
CA TRP A 715 -18.28 23.50 4.37
C TRP A 715 -18.30 22.07 3.90
N LEU A 716 -19.45 21.60 3.47
CA LEU A 716 -19.69 20.23 3.03
C LEU A 716 -20.17 20.24 1.58
N ARG A 717 -19.60 19.35 0.74
CA ARG A 717 -20.02 19.12 -0.64
C ARG A 717 -20.34 17.66 -0.89
N LEU A 718 -21.41 17.41 -1.64
CA LEU A 718 -21.69 16.15 -2.29
C LEU A 718 -21.73 16.38 -3.79
N ALA A 719 -20.88 15.68 -4.55
CA ALA A 719 -20.87 15.68 -6.00
C ALA A 719 -21.48 14.36 -6.49
N ARG A 720 -22.59 14.46 -7.22
CA ARG A 720 -23.29 13.31 -7.81
C ARG A 720 -23.01 13.23 -9.27
N HIS A 721 -22.61 12.04 -9.74
CA HIS A 721 -22.52 11.64 -11.12
C HIS A 721 -23.51 10.51 -11.42
N VAL A 722 -24.12 10.50 -12.62
CA VAL A 722 -25.06 9.48 -13.06
C VAL A 722 -24.34 8.51 -13.98
N ASP A 723 -23.95 7.36 -13.49
CA ASP A 723 -23.42 6.28 -14.33
C ASP A 723 -24.58 5.46 -14.91
N THR A 724 -25.02 5.85 -16.08
CA THR A 724 -26.13 5.15 -16.78
C THR A 724 -25.72 3.77 -17.30
N ALA A 725 -24.44 3.52 -17.51
CA ALA A 725 -23.94 2.24 -18.00
C ALA A 725 -23.99 1.16 -16.91
N ARG A 726 -23.81 1.58 -15.65
CA ARG A 726 -23.85 0.69 -14.48
C ARG A 726 -25.15 0.79 -13.69
N ASP A 727 -26.05 1.66 -14.10
CA ASP A 727 -27.30 1.98 -13.41
C ASP A 727 -27.09 2.42 -11.94
N LEU A 728 -26.16 3.36 -11.74
CA LEU A 728 -25.75 3.84 -10.42
C LEU A 728 -25.74 5.37 -10.33
N HIS A 729 -26.03 5.89 -9.13
CA HIS A 729 -25.55 7.20 -8.71
C HIS A 729 -24.17 7.02 -8.06
N GLU A 730 -23.16 7.69 -8.57
CA GLU A 730 -21.85 7.80 -7.93
C GLU A 730 -21.79 9.12 -7.16
N VAL A 731 -21.48 9.05 -5.88
CA VAL A 731 -21.43 10.23 -5.02
C VAL A 731 -20.06 10.32 -4.36
N ARG A 732 -19.36 11.43 -4.60
CA ARG A 732 -18.14 11.82 -3.87
C ARG A 732 -18.47 12.90 -2.86
N ALA A 733 -17.74 12.90 -1.75
CA ALA A 733 -17.89 13.89 -0.70
C ALA A 733 -16.62 14.72 -0.54
N ALA A 734 -16.79 15.98 -0.17
CA ALA A 734 -15.69 16.83 0.27
C ALA A 734 -16.08 17.69 1.46
N SER A 735 -15.06 18.06 2.24
CA SER A 735 -15.17 19.03 3.32
C SER A 735 -14.10 20.11 3.17
N SER A 736 -14.38 21.28 3.76
CA SER A 736 -13.48 22.43 3.79
C SER A 736 -13.63 23.17 5.12
N THR A 737 -12.53 23.75 5.60
CA THR A 737 -12.53 24.62 6.80
C THR A 737 -12.63 26.10 6.45
N ASP A 738 -12.48 26.47 5.17
CA ASP A 738 -12.47 27.85 4.70
C ASP A 738 -13.43 28.13 3.52
N GLY A 739 -14.05 27.08 2.96
CA GLY A 739 -14.93 27.17 1.79
C GLY A 739 -14.22 27.29 0.45
N THR A 740 -12.87 27.26 0.44
CA THR A 740 -12.04 27.45 -0.78
C THR A 740 -11.16 26.26 -1.07
N HIS A 741 -10.53 25.67 -0.05
CA HIS A 741 -9.69 24.48 -0.16
C HIS A 741 -10.48 23.24 0.27
N TRP A 742 -10.57 22.26 -0.62
CA TRP A 742 -11.43 21.10 -0.45
C TRP A 742 -10.64 19.80 -0.34
N THR A 743 -10.98 19.00 0.67
CA THR A 743 -10.48 17.62 0.82
C THR A 743 -11.56 16.66 0.36
N TRP A 744 -11.28 15.92 -0.71
CA TRP A 744 -12.17 14.92 -1.27
C TRP A 744 -11.85 13.53 -0.71
N THR A 745 -12.90 12.75 -0.44
CA THR A 745 -12.80 11.33 -0.05
C THR A 745 -13.17 10.41 -1.21
N GLY A 746 -13.27 9.10 -0.96
CA GLY A 746 -13.70 8.11 -1.96
C GLY A 746 -15.17 8.26 -2.37
N THR A 747 -15.65 7.31 -3.16
CA THR A 747 -17.00 7.31 -3.75
C THR A 747 -17.88 6.27 -3.11
N TRP A 748 -19.10 6.65 -2.73
CA TRP A 748 -20.21 5.72 -2.51
C TRP A 748 -21.13 5.68 -3.72
N THR A 749 -21.76 4.53 -3.93
CA THR A 749 -22.74 4.33 -5.00
C THR A 749 -24.12 3.99 -4.43
N LEU A 750 -25.18 4.48 -5.08
CA LEU A 750 -26.55 4.03 -4.85
C LEU A 750 -27.11 3.41 -6.14
N PRO A 751 -27.80 2.27 -6.04
CA PRO A 751 -28.40 1.62 -7.23
C PRO A 751 -29.57 2.42 -7.78
N ASP A 752 -29.96 2.11 -9.03
CA ASP A 752 -31.07 2.72 -9.80
C ASP A 752 -30.79 4.20 -10.12
N ALA A 753 -30.00 4.43 -11.16
CA ALA A 753 -29.61 5.76 -11.64
C ALA A 753 -30.84 6.62 -12.05
N SER A 754 -31.96 5.98 -12.36
CA SER A 754 -33.22 6.64 -12.76
C SER A 754 -34.07 7.07 -11.58
N ALA A 755 -33.87 6.46 -10.40
CA ALA A 755 -34.66 6.78 -9.22
C ALA A 755 -34.33 8.19 -8.68
N PRO A 756 -35.33 9.03 -8.42
CA PRO A 756 -35.10 10.37 -7.97
C PRO A 756 -34.43 10.41 -6.60
N LEU A 757 -33.47 11.32 -6.44
CA LEU A 757 -32.88 11.67 -5.17
C LEU A 757 -33.39 13.04 -4.70
N ARG A 758 -33.25 13.29 -3.40
CA ARG A 758 -33.60 14.55 -2.74
C ARG A 758 -32.37 15.07 -2.00
N ILE A 759 -32.11 16.35 -2.08
CA ILE A 759 -31.12 17.04 -1.25
C ILE A 759 -31.74 17.29 0.10
N GLY A 760 -31.10 16.85 1.19
CA GLY A 760 -31.64 17.00 2.53
C GLY A 760 -30.64 17.50 3.57
N LEU A 761 -31.19 18.01 4.67
CA LEU A 761 -30.49 18.42 5.87
C LEU A 761 -30.93 17.54 7.04
N VAL A 762 -29.97 17.11 7.85
CA VAL A 762 -30.18 16.30 9.04
C VAL A 762 -29.40 16.85 10.23
N ALA A 763 -29.98 16.67 11.45
CA ALA A 763 -29.29 16.84 12.73
C ALA A 763 -29.85 15.79 13.70
N LEU A 764 -29.03 14.83 14.12
CA LEU A 764 -29.52 13.57 14.68
C LEU A 764 -28.56 12.97 15.71
N ASN A 765 -28.90 11.79 16.19
CA ASN A 765 -28.33 10.88 17.16
C ASN A 765 -28.58 11.28 18.62
N THR A 766 -28.15 12.45 19.07
CA THR A 766 -28.28 12.87 20.45
C THR A 766 -28.70 14.34 20.50
N ALA A 767 -29.75 14.66 21.21
CA ALA A 767 -30.19 16.06 21.42
C ALA A 767 -29.15 16.86 22.24
N GLY A 768 -29.25 18.19 22.19
CA GLY A 768 -28.47 19.11 23.02
C GLY A 768 -27.51 20.02 22.25
N ALA A 769 -27.37 19.84 20.93
CA ALA A 769 -26.70 20.78 20.06
C ALA A 769 -27.70 21.41 19.06
N THR A 770 -27.25 22.46 18.38
CA THR A 770 -28.03 23.13 17.33
C THR A 770 -27.13 23.34 16.11
N ALA A 771 -27.53 22.74 15.00
CA ALA A 771 -26.93 22.96 13.72
C ALA A 771 -27.48 24.24 13.07
N ARG A 772 -26.61 25.00 12.41
CA ARG A 772 -26.94 26.18 11.63
C ARG A 772 -26.40 26.00 10.21
N PHE A 773 -27.29 26.00 9.25
CA PHE A 773 -26.97 25.91 7.83
C PHE A 773 -27.09 27.28 7.19
N GLY A 774 -25.98 27.92 6.81
CA GLY A 774 -25.96 29.24 6.24
C GLY A 774 -26.61 29.32 4.86
N TYR A 775 -26.58 28.22 4.12
CA TYR A 775 -27.22 28.08 2.82
C TYR A 775 -27.23 26.61 2.37
N VAL A 776 -28.03 26.30 1.38
CA VAL A 776 -27.85 25.14 0.49
C VAL A 776 -27.74 25.67 -0.94
N ARG A 777 -26.60 25.45 -1.58
CA ARG A 777 -26.36 25.85 -2.98
C ARG A 777 -26.14 24.61 -3.82
N THR A 778 -26.80 24.55 -4.95
CA THR A 778 -26.64 23.47 -5.91
C THR A 778 -26.09 24.04 -7.21
N TYR A 779 -25.14 23.35 -7.80
CA TYR A 779 -24.46 23.73 -9.03
C TYR A 779 -24.59 22.60 -10.05
N ALA A 780 -24.58 22.92 -11.34
CA ALA A 780 -24.39 21.91 -12.38
C ALA A 780 -23.04 21.22 -12.19
N GLY A 781 -22.98 19.91 -12.43
CA GLY A 781 -21.77 19.08 -12.32
C GLY A 781 -20.90 19.15 -13.57
#